data_2c5932bf4ff5d7c9d7715ec413af27bd
#
_entry.id   2c5932bf4ff5d7c9d7715ec413af27bd
#
_cell.length_a   1.000
_cell.length_b   1.000
_cell.length_c   1.000
_cell.angle_alpha   90.00
_cell.angle_beta   90.00
_cell.angle_gamma   90.00
#
_symmetry.space_group_name_H-M   'P 1'
#
loop_
_entity.id
_entity.type
_entity.pdbx_description
1 polymer ?
#
loop_
_entity_poly.entity_id
_entity_poly.type
_entity_poly.pdbx_seq_one_letter_code
_entity_poly.pdbx_strand_id
1 'polypeptide(L)'
;MPLDMPYHLIEKESKMIEEEVEKIRKSNKGKVGQIFKIAKEIKGSSSSQAHAIRNPETKELVVDQAEIKDVSLKYCQKVLKRNEPKGEFRKLFEIREELNAERMKEDDGKGDEASKEIFDQVLRKFKANNKRNYDFLMKASDEFKESVFCLCKRIIETESIPKKFRETTLHQIWKRKPGTRKEDLEANRYIHCKEWLPRTVEAMVVKEMESAIKAATSKFQIGGVAGHRPQEHIFSVKSLISKYFQEKKMIIIVCYDISGFFDKEVLGDVMEELNSIEVAPRAQRLFYKLNEATKVKVRTGCGDSEWGEVGDILGQGSGGAAKVSALNLSRKLDRVFEGSTELAKYGAVKQHPYSFQDDVLIPVESTNDLRSINVKMTEVMNLMQTELNKTKSGYILMGKEEQIKEARRMIEENPIQCGGFVMKELSEEKWLGDYLASTLKESVLLTIQKRASKIRRASFEIVNIVKDYRAQRVGGFMTGLVLWESCAIPSLLYNCSTWVDMGKEALKVLNDLQDSFLRLLWGTGPGAPKVALRADTATRSMSSRIWREKIMLLYHVANLEEGDLAKEMLEEQVFNKWPGLVKEVAELCEMLKVKDPRDTDLGKKAYNEEVKKACRWRDEAMMKEEMEKMKDKKMKTMYNQNLELKQYVKSGTLYSARKTWEVRSYMLDVAGNYAGLKKYENWECQACTQKVREDQDHLTKCAGYEDLRADADLGNEPELVEFFARVMDRRKEMKWD
;
A
#
# COMPACT_ATOMS: atom_id res chain seq x y z
N MET A 1 5.24 -1.37 -30.07
CA MET A 1 4.27 -2.32 -30.64
C MET A 1 4.51 -2.41 -32.12
N PRO A 2 4.47 -3.57 -32.75
CA PRO A 2 4.52 -3.68 -34.22
C PRO A 2 3.27 -3.00 -34.80
N LEU A 3 3.47 -2.17 -35.81
CA LEU A 3 2.44 -1.40 -36.51
C LEU A 3 1.44 -2.25 -37.34
N ASP A 4 1.57 -3.59 -37.31
CA ASP A 4 0.87 -4.50 -38.20
C ASP A 4 -0.08 -5.48 -37.52
N MET A 5 -0.62 -5.18 -36.34
CA MET A 5 -1.63 -6.05 -35.74
C MET A 5 -2.99 -5.85 -36.43
N PRO A 6 -3.66 -6.94 -36.92
CA PRO A 6 -4.94 -6.85 -37.61
C PRO A 6 -6.02 -6.17 -36.74
N TYR A 7 -6.78 -5.25 -37.35
CA TYR A 7 -7.77 -4.41 -36.66
C TYR A 7 -8.76 -5.22 -35.80
N HIS A 8 -9.18 -6.41 -36.26
CA HIS A 8 -10.09 -7.30 -35.51
C HIS A 8 -9.48 -7.87 -34.20
N LEU A 9 -8.15 -8.02 -34.11
CA LEU A 9 -7.48 -8.45 -32.86
C LEU A 9 -7.43 -7.31 -31.85
N ILE A 10 -7.20 -6.08 -32.33
CA ILE A 10 -7.23 -4.87 -31.50
C ILE A 10 -8.64 -4.64 -30.93
N GLU A 11 -9.67 -4.90 -31.74
CA GLU A 11 -11.06 -4.77 -31.33
C GLU A 11 -11.47 -5.84 -30.31
N LYS A 12 -11.01 -7.08 -30.49
CA LYS A 12 -11.24 -8.19 -29.56
C LYS A 12 -10.57 -7.96 -28.21
N GLU A 13 -9.31 -7.53 -28.20
CA GLU A 13 -8.60 -7.19 -26.96
C GLU A 13 -9.24 -5.99 -26.25
N SER A 14 -9.68 -4.98 -26.99
CA SER A 14 -10.38 -3.84 -26.43
C SER A 14 -11.69 -4.22 -25.77
N LYS A 15 -12.47 -5.10 -26.41
CA LYS A 15 -13.74 -5.58 -25.86
C LYS A 15 -13.52 -6.39 -24.58
N MET A 16 -12.48 -7.23 -24.53
CA MET A 16 -12.08 -7.95 -23.33
C MET A 16 -11.68 -7.00 -22.19
N ILE A 17 -10.94 -5.92 -22.48
CA ILE A 17 -10.54 -4.92 -21.49
C ILE A 17 -11.78 -4.14 -20.99
N GLU A 18 -12.73 -3.82 -21.87
CA GLU A 18 -13.99 -3.15 -21.49
C GLU A 18 -14.84 -4.02 -20.55
N GLU A 19 -14.98 -5.28 -20.89
CA GLU A 19 -15.70 -6.24 -20.05
C GLU A 19 -15.03 -6.40 -18.68
N GLU A 20 -13.70 -6.40 -18.63
CA GLU A 20 -12.95 -6.52 -17.38
C GLU A 20 -13.02 -5.22 -16.56
N VAL A 21 -12.95 -4.05 -17.17
CA VAL A 21 -13.14 -2.75 -16.51
C VAL A 21 -14.58 -2.63 -15.97
N GLU A 22 -15.57 -3.09 -16.74
CA GLU A 22 -16.97 -3.08 -16.29
C GLU A 22 -17.23 -4.11 -15.17
N LYS A 23 -16.59 -5.27 -15.18
CA LYS A 23 -16.60 -6.24 -14.07
C LYS A 23 -15.99 -5.63 -12.80
N ILE A 24 -14.89 -4.88 -12.94
CA ILE A 24 -14.24 -4.17 -11.81
C ILE A 24 -15.16 -3.08 -11.28
N ARG A 25 -15.85 -2.34 -12.15
CA ARG A 25 -16.80 -1.30 -11.79
C ARG A 25 -18.03 -1.86 -11.05
N LYS A 26 -18.55 -3.01 -11.48
CA LYS A 26 -19.68 -3.70 -10.84
C LYS A 26 -19.27 -4.40 -9.53
N SER A 27 -18.04 -4.87 -9.41
CA SER A 27 -17.53 -5.43 -8.18
C SER A 27 -17.14 -4.30 -7.24
N ASN A 28 -18.00 -3.95 -6.30
CA ASN A 28 -17.72 -2.97 -5.22
C ASN A 28 -16.58 -3.39 -4.25
N LYS A 29 -15.83 -4.46 -4.57
CA LYS A 29 -14.65 -4.93 -3.85
C LYS A 29 -13.43 -4.70 -4.74
N GLY A 30 -12.67 -3.65 -4.41
CA GLY A 30 -11.48 -3.23 -5.14
C GLY A 30 -10.48 -4.34 -5.40
N LYS A 31 -10.54 -4.93 -6.58
CA LYS A 31 -9.48 -5.78 -7.12
C LYS A 31 -8.45 -4.89 -7.82
N VAL A 32 -7.85 -3.96 -7.05
CA VAL A 32 -6.75 -3.08 -7.49
C VAL A 32 -5.68 -3.85 -8.26
N GLY A 33 -5.38 -5.09 -7.83
CA GLY A 33 -4.44 -5.97 -8.51
C GLY A 33 -4.82 -6.34 -9.95
N GLN A 34 -6.11 -6.43 -10.28
CA GLN A 34 -6.55 -6.73 -11.65
C GLN A 34 -6.38 -5.52 -12.57
N ILE A 35 -6.62 -4.31 -12.08
CA ILE A 35 -6.41 -3.07 -12.85
C ILE A 35 -4.92 -2.88 -13.14
N PHE A 36 -4.04 -3.10 -12.13
CA PHE A 36 -2.60 -3.07 -12.36
C PHE A 36 -2.14 -4.13 -13.36
N LYS A 37 -2.80 -5.30 -13.39
CA LYS A 37 -2.53 -6.35 -14.36
C LYS A 37 -2.90 -5.91 -15.78
N ILE A 38 -4.11 -5.34 -15.96
CA ILE A 38 -4.56 -4.80 -17.24
C ILE A 38 -3.63 -3.66 -17.70
N ALA A 39 -3.29 -2.71 -16.83
CA ALA A 39 -2.36 -1.64 -17.14
C ALA A 39 -0.96 -2.17 -17.52
N LYS A 40 -0.52 -3.28 -16.91
CA LYS A 40 0.75 -3.93 -17.22
C LYS A 40 0.69 -4.72 -18.53
N GLU A 41 -0.42 -5.37 -18.85
CA GLU A 41 -0.66 -6.06 -20.11
C GLU A 41 -0.72 -5.06 -21.27
N ILE A 42 -1.37 -3.90 -21.08
CA ILE A 42 -1.40 -2.80 -22.06
C ILE A 42 0.01 -2.23 -22.34
N LYS A 43 0.87 -2.11 -21.31
CA LYS A 43 2.26 -1.62 -21.48
C LYS A 43 3.24 -2.64 -22.06
N GLY A 44 2.83 -3.89 -22.23
CA GLY A 44 3.73 -5.00 -22.51
C GLY A 44 4.48 -5.44 -21.26
N SER A 45 4.58 -6.75 -21.03
CA SER A 45 5.33 -7.31 -19.89
C SER A 45 6.82 -7.17 -20.14
N SER A 46 7.47 -6.18 -19.54
CA SER A 46 8.90 -6.30 -19.31
C SER A 46 9.11 -7.48 -18.35
N SER A 47 9.85 -8.49 -18.76
CA SER A 47 10.27 -9.59 -17.89
C SER A 47 10.80 -9.02 -16.58
N SER A 48 10.26 -9.47 -15.46
CA SER A 48 10.72 -9.03 -14.13
C SER A 48 12.12 -9.56 -13.80
N GLN A 49 12.62 -10.49 -14.59
CA GLN A 49 13.91 -11.17 -14.41
C GLN A 49 14.96 -10.57 -15.33
N ALA A 50 16.18 -10.43 -14.82
CA ALA A 50 17.31 -9.95 -15.58
C ALA A 50 17.87 -11.07 -16.46
N HIS A 51 18.22 -10.76 -17.71
CA HIS A 51 18.96 -11.63 -18.63
C HIS A 51 20.47 -11.43 -18.53
N ALA A 52 20.92 -10.56 -17.64
CA ALA A 52 22.29 -10.36 -17.22
C ALA A 52 22.29 -10.09 -15.72
N ILE A 53 23.35 -10.44 -15.01
CA ILE A 53 23.52 -10.14 -13.60
C ILE A 53 24.88 -9.49 -13.35
N ARG A 54 24.98 -8.72 -12.28
CA ARG A 54 26.26 -8.22 -11.81
C ARG A 54 26.81 -9.16 -10.75
N ASN A 55 27.99 -9.70 -10.97
CA ASN A 55 28.65 -10.55 -9.99
C ASN A 55 28.89 -9.75 -8.70
N PRO A 56 28.41 -10.20 -7.54
CA PRO A 56 28.52 -9.43 -6.29
C PRO A 56 29.97 -9.21 -5.83
N GLU A 57 30.89 -10.10 -6.21
CA GLU A 57 32.30 -10.07 -5.79
C GLU A 57 33.16 -9.28 -6.76
N THR A 58 33.11 -9.58 -8.07
CA THR A 58 33.91 -8.87 -9.08
C THR A 58 33.31 -7.59 -9.59
N LYS A 59 32.01 -7.36 -9.33
CA LYS A 59 31.19 -6.24 -9.85
C LYS A 59 31.08 -6.22 -11.38
N GLU A 60 31.54 -7.21 -12.08
CA GLU A 60 31.44 -7.35 -13.53
C GLU A 60 30.04 -7.82 -13.97
N LEU A 61 29.67 -7.46 -15.18
CA LEU A 61 28.40 -7.86 -15.78
C LEU A 61 28.56 -9.26 -16.41
N VAL A 62 27.85 -10.25 -15.88
CA VAL A 62 27.80 -11.62 -16.38
C VAL A 62 26.64 -11.75 -17.36
N VAL A 63 26.89 -12.23 -18.56
CA VAL A 63 25.91 -12.41 -19.64
C VAL A 63 25.82 -13.88 -20.11
N ASP A 64 26.80 -14.71 -19.78
CA ASP A 64 26.74 -16.14 -20.06
C ASP A 64 25.64 -16.80 -19.22
N GLN A 65 24.83 -17.66 -19.88
CA GLN A 65 23.63 -18.22 -19.26
C GLN A 65 23.97 -19.26 -18.17
N ALA A 66 25.03 -20.03 -18.34
CA ALA A 66 25.45 -21.02 -17.36
C ALA A 66 26.05 -20.35 -16.13
N GLU A 67 26.88 -19.33 -16.37
CA GLU A 67 27.49 -18.53 -15.31
C GLU A 67 26.46 -17.73 -14.53
N ILE A 68 25.43 -17.13 -15.18
CA ILE A 68 24.30 -16.45 -14.50
C ILE A 68 23.64 -17.38 -13.50
N LYS A 69 23.35 -18.62 -13.88
CA LYS A 69 22.72 -19.63 -13.02
C LYS A 69 23.61 -20.01 -11.83
N ASP A 70 24.87 -20.25 -12.07
CA ASP A 70 25.84 -20.63 -11.04
C ASP A 70 26.10 -19.52 -10.04
N VAL A 71 26.39 -18.30 -10.52
CA VAL A 71 26.62 -17.12 -9.66
C VAL A 71 25.36 -16.79 -8.84
N SER A 72 24.16 -16.89 -9.44
CA SER A 72 22.91 -16.66 -8.72
C SER A 72 22.69 -17.67 -7.61
N LEU A 73 22.97 -18.96 -7.85
CA LEU A 73 22.84 -20.02 -6.85
C LEU A 73 23.84 -19.84 -5.71
N LYS A 74 25.12 -19.63 -6.02
CA LYS A 74 26.18 -19.40 -5.03
C LYS A 74 25.87 -18.17 -4.15
N TYR A 75 25.39 -17.09 -4.77
CA TYR A 75 24.95 -15.90 -4.03
C TYR A 75 23.81 -16.22 -3.07
N CYS A 76 22.78 -16.93 -3.52
CA CYS A 76 21.65 -17.33 -2.66
C CYS A 76 22.11 -18.22 -1.51
N GLN A 77 22.96 -19.21 -1.75
CA GLN A 77 23.52 -20.07 -0.71
C GLN A 77 24.32 -19.27 0.33
N LYS A 78 25.07 -18.23 -0.11
CA LYS A 78 25.80 -17.34 0.81
C LYS A 78 24.87 -16.48 1.68
N VAL A 79 23.82 -15.90 1.08
CA VAL A 79 22.86 -15.03 1.79
C VAL A 79 21.99 -15.81 2.75
N LEU A 80 21.57 -17.01 2.35
CA LEU A 80 20.72 -17.90 3.12
C LEU A 80 21.51 -18.77 4.13
N LYS A 81 22.82 -18.59 4.21
CA LYS A 81 23.65 -19.32 5.17
C LYS A 81 23.44 -18.73 6.57
N ARG A 82 23.19 -19.63 7.53
CA ARG A 82 23.12 -19.31 8.96
C ARG A 82 24.40 -18.59 9.45
N ASN A 83 24.21 -17.59 10.30
CA ASN A 83 25.31 -17.05 11.08
C ASN A 83 25.71 -18.06 12.17
N GLU A 84 26.99 -18.29 12.37
CA GLU A 84 27.43 -19.12 13.48
C GLU A 84 27.34 -18.34 14.80
N PRO A 85 26.78 -18.93 15.86
CA PRO A 85 26.71 -18.29 17.16
C PRO A 85 28.11 -18.05 17.71
N LYS A 86 28.30 -16.91 18.39
CA LYS A 86 29.60 -16.49 18.93
C LYS A 86 29.58 -16.50 20.47
N GLY A 87 30.75 -16.75 21.07
CA GLY A 87 30.93 -16.64 22.50
C GLY A 87 30.06 -17.59 23.32
N GLU A 88 29.47 -17.08 24.41
CA GLU A 88 28.64 -17.85 25.36
C GLU A 88 27.37 -18.40 24.71
N PHE A 89 26.86 -17.75 23.68
CA PHE A 89 25.65 -18.20 22.97
C PHE A 89 25.86 -19.53 22.23
N ARG A 90 27.11 -19.89 21.88
CA ARG A 90 27.37 -21.16 21.18
C ARG A 90 26.92 -22.39 21.97
N LYS A 91 27.21 -22.42 23.28
CA LYS A 91 26.79 -23.53 24.13
C LYS A 91 25.27 -23.61 24.29
N LEU A 92 24.61 -22.45 24.41
CA LEU A 92 23.15 -22.40 24.48
C LEU A 92 22.50 -22.96 23.21
N PHE A 93 23.07 -22.66 22.07
CA PHE A 93 22.55 -23.17 20.79
C PHE A 93 22.83 -24.65 20.59
N GLU A 94 23.96 -25.17 21.02
CA GLU A 94 24.27 -26.61 21.01
C GLU A 94 23.28 -27.37 21.87
N ILE A 95 23.04 -26.96 23.12
CA ILE A 95 22.06 -27.56 24.02
C ILE A 95 20.64 -27.50 23.43
N ARG A 96 20.26 -26.36 22.86
CA ARG A 96 18.95 -26.21 22.22
C ARG A 96 18.75 -27.19 21.05
N GLU A 97 19.75 -27.34 20.21
CA GLU A 97 19.68 -28.26 19.06
C GLU A 97 19.56 -29.72 19.53
N GLU A 98 20.29 -30.10 20.58
CA GLU A 98 20.16 -31.42 21.20
C GLU A 98 18.74 -31.63 21.75
N LEU A 99 18.19 -30.67 22.51
CA LEU A 99 16.84 -30.74 23.06
C LEU A 99 15.75 -30.81 21.96
N ASN A 100 15.91 -30.03 20.89
CA ASN A 100 15.01 -30.09 19.75
C ASN A 100 15.09 -31.45 19.05
N ALA A 101 16.29 -32.00 18.87
CA ALA A 101 16.49 -33.31 18.26
C ALA A 101 15.89 -34.44 19.10
N GLU A 102 15.97 -34.37 20.42
CA GLU A 102 15.31 -35.33 21.33
C GLU A 102 13.81 -35.25 21.22
N ARG A 103 13.22 -34.05 21.30
CA ARG A 103 11.78 -33.84 21.17
C ARG A 103 11.21 -34.26 19.82
N MET A 104 11.99 -34.14 18.74
CA MET A 104 11.58 -34.64 17.42
C MET A 104 11.51 -36.17 17.36
N LYS A 105 12.12 -36.91 18.32
CA LYS A 105 12.05 -38.37 18.42
C LYS A 105 10.89 -38.83 19.29
N GLU A 106 10.36 -37.99 20.17
CA GLU A 106 9.24 -38.35 21.03
C GLU A 106 7.95 -38.53 20.20
N ASP A 107 7.50 -39.76 20.10
CA ASP A 107 6.20 -40.10 19.54
C ASP A 107 5.20 -40.24 20.71
N ASP A 108 4.39 -39.22 20.92
CA ASP A 108 3.39 -39.20 21.99
C ASP A 108 2.10 -39.98 21.61
N GLY A 109 2.05 -40.55 20.41
CA GLY A 109 0.91 -41.32 19.90
C GLY A 109 -0.42 -40.56 19.86
N LYS A 110 -0.40 -39.26 20.24
CA LYS A 110 -1.55 -38.38 20.32
C LYS A 110 -1.50 -37.38 19.18
N GLY A 111 -2.28 -37.59 18.17
CA GLY A 111 -2.47 -36.60 17.13
C GLY A 111 -3.90 -36.62 16.68
N ASP A 112 -4.59 -35.48 16.71
CA ASP A 112 -5.90 -35.35 16.11
C ASP A 112 -5.85 -35.73 14.64
N GLU A 113 -6.93 -36.35 14.12
CA GLU A 113 -7.05 -36.64 12.71
C GLU A 113 -6.93 -35.33 11.88
N ALA A 114 -6.26 -35.39 10.75
CA ALA A 114 -6.17 -34.24 9.84
C ALA A 114 -7.58 -33.80 9.41
N SER A 115 -7.96 -32.59 9.75
CA SER A 115 -9.31 -32.07 9.58
C SER A 115 -9.64 -31.73 8.13
N LYS A 116 -10.74 -32.29 7.62
CA LYS A 116 -11.31 -31.90 6.33
C LYS A 116 -11.71 -30.42 6.31
N GLU A 117 -12.20 -29.92 7.43
CA GLU A 117 -12.57 -28.51 7.56
C GLU A 117 -11.36 -27.58 7.36
N ILE A 118 -10.21 -27.93 7.96
CA ILE A 118 -8.95 -27.20 7.77
C ILE A 118 -8.53 -27.23 6.30
N PHE A 119 -8.61 -28.38 5.64
CA PHE A 119 -8.31 -28.49 4.21
C PHE A 119 -9.19 -27.56 3.38
N ASP A 120 -10.50 -27.55 3.61
CA ASP A 120 -11.45 -26.70 2.90
C ASP A 120 -11.23 -25.19 3.18
N GLN A 121 -10.83 -24.82 4.40
CA GLN A 121 -10.43 -23.46 4.74
C GLN A 121 -9.17 -23.04 3.97
N VAL A 122 -8.17 -23.92 3.87
CA VAL A 122 -6.94 -23.69 3.09
C VAL A 122 -7.26 -23.48 1.61
N LEU A 123 -8.11 -24.32 1.02
CA LEU A 123 -8.55 -24.17 -0.38
C LEU A 123 -9.30 -22.85 -0.60
N ARG A 124 -10.22 -22.46 0.29
CA ARG A 124 -10.93 -21.18 0.23
C ARG A 124 -9.97 -20.00 0.27
N LYS A 125 -8.94 -20.06 1.10
CA LYS A 125 -7.89 -19.02 1.18
C LYS A 125 -7.08 -18.94 -0.11
N PHE A 126 -6.75 -20.05 -0.75
CA PHE A 126 -6.07 -20.06 -2.05
C PHE A 126 -6.95 -19.45 -3.16
N LYS A 127 -8.25 -19.76 -3.19
CA LYS A 127 -9.21 -19.13 -4.10
C LYS A 127 -9.28 -17.61 -3.92
N ALA A 128 -9.40 -17.15 -2.68
CA ALA A 128 -9.50 -15.72 -2.36
C ALA A 128 -8.26 -14.93 -2.82
N ASN A 129 -7.08 -15.55 -2.77
CA ASN A 129 -5.81 -14.95 -3.18
C ASN A 129 -5.53 -15.06 -4.70
N ASN A 130 -6.48 -15.59 -5.50
CA ASN A 130 -6.42 -15.68 -6.96
C ASN A 130 -5.08 -16.29 -7.48
N LYS A 131 -4.62 -17.37 -6.84
CA LYS A 131 -3.34 -18.01 -7.14
C LYS A 131 -3.50 -18.97 -8.32
N ARG A 132 -2.98 -18.59 -9.49
CA ARG A 132 -3.04 -19.38 -10.75
C ARG A 132 -2.59 -20.84 -10.56
N ASN A 133 -1.61 -21.08 -9.70
CA ASN A 133 -1.09 -22.45 -9.45
C ASN A 133 -2.09 -23.38 -8.78
N TYR A 134 -3.23 -22.89 -8.29
CA TYR A 134 -4.31 -23.67 -7.68
C TYR A 134 -5.59 -23.68 -8.50
N ASP A 135 -5.62 -23.02 -9.67
CA ASP A 135 -6.83 -22.94 -10.51
C ASP A 135 -7.32 -24.32 -10.93
N PHE A 136 -6.41 -25.26 -11.21
CA PHE A 136 -6.76 -26.63 -11.55
C PHE A 136 -7.45 -27.35 -10.39
N LEU A 137 -6.92 -27.23 -9.15
CA LEU A 137 -7.46 -27.85 -7.96
C LEU A 137 -8.85 -27.25 -7.60
N MET A 138 -8.99 -25.94 -7.78
CA MET A 138 -10.27 -25.25 -7.53
C MET A 138 -11.37 -25.65 -8.50
N LYS A 139 -10.98 -25.99 -9.75
CA LYS A 139 -11.90 -26.41 -10.83
C LYS A 139 -12.06 -27.93 -10.92
N ALA A 140 -11.28 -28.69 -10.16
CA ALA A 140 -11.34 -30.14 -10.12
C ALA A 140 -12.65 -30.65 -9.54
N SER A 141 -13.01 -31.90 -9.85
CA SER A 141 -14.17 -32.56 -9.26
C SER A 141 -14.02 -32.72 -7.73
N ASP A 142 -15.13 -32.98 -7.05
CA ASP A 142 -15.09 -33.15 -5.60
C ASP A 142 -14.40 -34.48 -5.23
N GLU A 143 -14.51 -35.52 -6.07
CA GLU A 143 -13.78 -36.78 -5.91
C GLU A 143 -12.26 -36.59 -5.99
N PHE A 144 -11.79 -35.73 -6.91
CA PHE A 144 -10.38 -35.39 -6.98
C PHE A 144 -9.91 -34.62 -5.74
N LYS A 145 -10.67 -33.64 -5.29
CA LYS A 145 -10.37 -32.88 -4.05
C LYS A 145 -10.34 -33.81 -2.85
N GLU A 146 -11.26 -34.79 -2.77
CA GLU A 146 -11.28 -35.80 -1.71
C GLU A 146 -10.03 -36.67 -1.77
N SER A 147 -9.62 -37.14 -2.93
CA SER A 147 -8.38 -37.90 -3.11
C SER A 147 -7.14 -37.11 -2.67
N VAL A 148 -7.10 -35.80 -2.99
CA VAL A 148 -6.02 -34.90 -2.51
C VAL A 148 -6.06 -34.75 -1.01
N PHE A 149 -7.25 -34.63 -0.40
CA PHE A 149 -7.38 -34.58 1.05
C PHE A 149 -6.89 -35.86 1.71
N CYS A 150 -7.31 -37.02 1.22
CA CYS A 150 -6.86 -38.33 1.74
C CYS A 150 -5.33 -38.46 1.66
N LEU A 151 -4.70 -37.97 0.59
CA LEU A 151 -3.23 -37.95 0.47
C LEU A 151 -2.61 -37.00 1.51
N CYS A 152 -3.11 -35.78 1.66
CA CYS A 152 -2.64 -34.86 2.69
C CYS A 152 -2.83 -35.44 4.11
N LYS A 153 -4.00 -36.03 4.39
CA LYS A 153 -4.32 -36.68 5.63
C LYS A 153 -3.30 -37.77 5.95
N ARG A 154 -3.03 -38.69 5.01
CA ARG A 154 -2.03 -39.74 5.17
C ARG A 154 -0.63 -39.20 5.47
N ILE A 155 -0.18 -38.17 4.74
CA ILE A 155 1.13 -37.53 4.97
C ILE A 155 1.22 -36.96 6.38
N ILE A 156 0.15 -36.27 6.84
CA ILE A 156 0.10 -35.65 8.16
C ILE A 156 0.05 -36.72 9.27
N GLU A 157 -0.78 -37.74 9.13
CA GLU A 157 -0.96 -38.79 10.16
C GLU A 157 0.23 -39.72 10.28
N THR A 158 0.91 -40.02 9.16
CA THR A 158 2.12 -40.87 9.17
C THR A 158 3.41 -40.11 9.36
N GLU A 159 3.33 -38.78 9.40
CA GLU A 159 4.50 -37.86 9.42
C GLU A 159 5.56 -38.18 8.35
N SER A 160 5.16 -38.86 7.29
CA SER A 160 6.04 -39.27 6.20
C SER A 160 6.13 -38.18 5.13
N ILE A 161 7.11 -37.31 5.25
CA ILE A 161 7.31 -36.19 4.32
C ILE A 161 8.19 -36.61 3.14
N PRO A 162 7.67 -36.60 1.89
CA PRO A 162 8.49 -36.89 0.70
C PRO A 162 9.62 -35.89 0.55
N LYS A 163 10.82 -36.35 0.16
CA LYS A 163 12.01 -35.46 -0.01
C LYS A 163 11.73 -34.25 -0.91
N LYS A 164 10.92 -34.40 -1.97
CA LYS A 164 10.50 -33.29 -2.84
C LYS A 164 9.75 -32.17 -2.14
N PHE A 165 9.17 -32.38 -0.96
CA PHE A 165 8.45 -31.34 -0.22
C PHE A 165 9.39 -30.30 0.38
N ARG A 166 10.68 -30.60 0.48
CA ARG A 166 11.73 -29.69 0.93
C ARG A 166 12.39 -28.94 -0.22
N GLU A 167 11.98 -29.21 -1.46
CA GLU A 167 12.47 -28.52 -2.65
C GLU A 167 11.69 -27.24 -2.89
N THR A 168 12.41 -26.13 -3.14
CA THR A 168 11.77 -24.84 -3.39
C THR A 168 12.48 -24.06 -4.51
N THR A 169 11.70 -23.35 -5.30
CA THR A 169 12.22 -22.47 -6.33
C THR A 169 12.31 -21.04 -5.80
N LEU A 170 13.48 -20.43 -5.83
CA LEU A 170 13.70 -19.04 -5.45
C LEU A 170 13.38 -18.13 -6.63
N HIS A 171 12.40 -17.26 -6.44
CA HIS A 171 12.05 -16.22 -7.40
C HIS A 171 12.69 -14.90 -7.01
N GLN A 172 13.48 -14.31 -7.90
CA GLN A 172 14.10 -13.01 -7.72
C GLN A 172 13.08 -11.92 -7.95
N ILE A 173 12.89 -11.02 -6.97
CA ILE A 173 12.03 -9.85 -7.06
C ILE A 173 12.86 -8.61 -6.76
N TRP A 174 13.07 -7.76 -7.77
CA TRP A 174 13.81 -6.52 -7.60
C TRP A 174 13.12 -5.54 -6.64
N LYS A 175 13.84 -5.06 -5.63
CA LYS A 175 13.37 -4.14 -4.56
C LYS A 175 13.09 -2.72 -5.08
N ARG A 176 13.51 -2.38 -6.30
CA ARG A 176 13.34 -1.07 -6.96
C ARG A 176 13.81 0.12 -6.12
N LYS A 177 14.89 -0.05 -5.36
CA LYS A 177 15.49 1.03 -4.59
C LYS A 177 16.19 2.03 -5.52
N PRO A 178 16.19 3.35 -5.21
CA PRO A 178 16.99 4.33 -5.96
C PRO A 178 18.46 3.91 -6.00
N GLY A 179 19.11 4.09 -7.17
CA GLY A 179 20.51 3.72 -7.37
C GLY A 179 20.78 2.23 -7.58
N THR A 180 19.78 1.34 -7.47
CA THR A 180 19.93 -0.09 -7.72
C THR A 180 19.35 -0.52 -9.06
N ARG A 181 19.91 -1.58 -9.64
CA ARG A 181 19.45 -2.19 -10.89
C ARG A 181 18.93 -3.61 -10.62
N LYS A 182 18.08 -4.11 -11.52
CA LYS A 182 17.56 -5.48 -11.41
C LYS A 182 18.66 -6.56 -11.57
N GLU A 183 19.76 -6.19 -12.22
CA GLU A 183 20.95 -6.99 -12.42
C GLU A 183 21.77 -7.17 -11.13
N ASP A 184 21.59 -6.27 -10.14
CA ASP A 184 22.29 -6.35 -8.86
C ASP A 184 21.62 -7.40 -7.97
N LEU A 185 22.27 -8.53 -7.73
CA LEU A 185 21.70 -9.62 -6.92
C LEU A 185 21.32 -9.17 -5.51
N GLU A 186 22.10 -8.29 -4.89
CA GLU A 186 21.84 -7.69 -3.57
C GLU A 186 20.56 -6.84 -3.52
N ALA A 187 20.15 -6.29 -4.67
CA ALA A 187 18.96 -5.48 -4.81
C ALA A 187 17.65 -6.30 -4.97
N ASN A 188 17.75 -7.64 -4.96
CA ASN A 188 16.61 -8.52 -5.10
C ASN A 188 16.17 -9.14 -3.75
N ARG A 189 14.89 -9.53 -3.68
CA ARG A 189 14.35 -10.45 -2.68
C ARG A 189 14.25 -11.83 -3.29
N TYR A 190 14.55 -12.86 -2.51
CA TYR A 190 14.47 -14.25 -2.94
C TYR A 190 13.26 -14.90 -2.29
N ILE A 191 12.18 -15.08 -3.06
CA ILE A 191 10.92 -15.62 -2.54
C ILE A 191 10.89 -17.13 -2.74
N HIS A 192 10.75 -17.89 -1.67
CA HIS A 192 10.63 -19.32 -1.64
C HIS A 192 9.25 -19.75 -2.17
N CYS A 193 9.22 -20.48 -3.26
CA CYS A 193 8.00 -20.97 -3.90
C CYS A 193 8.00 -22.48 -3.96
N LYS A 194 7.36 -23.13 -2.98
CA LYS A 194 7.10 -24.58 -3.00
C LYS A 194 6.01 -24.92 -4.01
N GLU A 195 6.02 -26.14 -4.52
CA GLU A 195 4.96 -26.70 -5.35
C GLU A 195 3.60 -26.71 -4.59
N TRP A 196 2.52 -26.92 -5.33
CA TRP A 196 1.16 -26.77 -4.77
C TRP A 196 0.84 -27.76 -3.64
N LEU A 197 1.25 -29.04 -3.75
CA LEU A 197 0.93 -30.07 -2.76
C LEU A 197 1.72 -29.89 -1.45
N PRO A 198 3.07 -29.74 -1.45
CA PRO A 198 3.82 -29.36 -0.25
C PRO A 198 3.26 -28.13 0.44
N ARG A 199 2.90 -27.12 -0.35
CA ARG A 199 2.32 -25.88 0.18
C ARG A 199 0.92 -26.08 0.81
N THR A 200 0.14 -27.02 0.27
CA THR A 200 -1.18 -27.35 0.85
C THR A 200 -1.00 -28.03 2.20
N VAL A 201 -0.12 -29.03 2.30
CA VAL A 201 0.19 -29.72 3.57
C VAL A 201 0.74 -28.73 4.60
N GLU A 202 1.73 -27.92 4.21
CA GLU A 202 2.28 -26.88 5.10
C GLU A 202 1.21 -25.89 5.59
N ALA A 203 0.30 -25.47 4.71
CA ALA A 203 -0.79 -24.58 5.09
C ALA A 203 -1.80 -25.23 6.06
N MET A 204 -2.03 -26.53 5.96
CA MET A 204 -2.84 -27.28 6.92
C MET A 204 -2.16 -27.32 8.28
N VAL A 205 -0.89 -27.72 8.35
CA VAL A 205 -0.10 -27.77 9.58
C VAL A 205 -0.05 -26.41 10.27
N VAL A 206 0.26 -25.34 9.52
CA VAL A 206 0.29 -23.97 10.05
C VAL A 206 -1.08 -23.50 10.53
N LYS A 207 -2.17 -23.99 9.92
CA LYS A 207 -3.52 -23.64 10.34
C LYS A 207 -3.87 -24.28 11.69
N GLU A 208 -3.40 -25.47 11.96
CA GLU A 208 -3.53 -26.12 13.28
C GLU A 208 -2.81 -25.33 14.38
N MET A 209 -1.64 -24.78 14.10
CA MET A 209 -0.84 -23.98 15.04
C MET A 209 -1.35 -22.54 15.22
N GLU A 210 -2.24 -22.05 14.34
CA GLU A 210 -2.55 -20.61 14.21
C GLU A 210 -3.11 -19.98 15.49
N SER A 211 -3.96 -20.69 16.23
CA SER A 211 -4.58 -20.21 17.47
C SER A 211 -3.55 -20.05 18.60
N ALA A 212 -2.71 -21.05 18.81
CA ALA A 212 -1.66 -21.03 19.82
C ALA A 212 -0.61 -19.94 19.50
N ILE A 213 -0.18 -19.84 18.24
CA ILE A 213 0.73 -18.77 17.80
C ILE A 213 0.11 -17.39 18.05
N LYS A 214 -1.17 -17.18 17.68
CA LYS A 214 -1.84 -15.90 17.91
C LYS A 214 -1.92 -15.55 19.40
N ALA A 215 -2.27 -16.52 20.25
CA ALA A 215 -2.40 -16.32 21.69
C ALA A 215 -1.05 -15.99 22.37
N ALA A 216 0.04 -16.58 21.88
CA ALA A 216 1.39 -16.39 22.42
C ALA A 216 2.16 -15.20 21.82
N THR A 217 1.68 -14.62 20.73
CA THR A 217 2.29 -13.44 20.12
C THR A 217 1.86 -12.18 20.86
N SER A 218 2.81 -11.34 21.26
CA SER A 218 2.55 -10.07 21.94
C SER A 218 1.60 -9.18 21.14
N LYS A 219 0.71 -8.47 21.85
CA LYS A 219 -0.15 -7.43 21.25
C LYS A 219 0.62 -6.29 20.58
N PHE A 220 1.93 -6.17 20.86
CA PHE A 220 2.85 -5.24 20.22
C PHE A 220 3.48 -5.78 18.93
N GLN A 221 3.22 -7.04 18.56
CA GLN A 221 3.61 -7.61 17.26
C GLN A 221 2.36 -7.95 16.46
N ILE A 222 1.99 -7.08 15.53
CA ILE A 222 0.79 -7.28 14.69
C ILE A 222 1.12 -7.70 13.25
N GLY A 223 2.40 -7.72 12.88
CA GLY A 223 2.84 -8.19 11.57
C GLY A 223 2.64 -9.70 11.41
N GLY A 224 1.88 -10.13 10.40
CA GLY A 224 1.56 -11.55 10.19
C GLY A 224 0.44 -12.10 11.06
N VAL A 225 -0.09 -11.34 12.01
CA VAL A 225 -1.21 -11.72 12.88
C VAL A 225 -2.53 -11.41 12.18
N ALA A 226 -3.42 -12.41 12.12
CA ALA A 226 -4.69 -12.25 11.42
C ALA A 226 -5.62 -11.30 12.18
N GLY A 227 -6.32 -10.42 11.43
CA GLY A 227 -7.28 -9.46 11.99
C GLY A 227 -6.70 -8.07 12.20
N HIS A 228 -5.40 -7.92 12.33
CA HIS A 228 -4.70 -6.66 12.57
C HIS A 228 -4.25 -5.94 11.30
N ARG A 229 -3.99 -4.63 11.42
CA ARG A 229 -3.56 -3.75 10.33
C ARG A 229 -2.46 -2.80 10.78
N PRO A 230 -1.55 -2.38 9.88
CA PRO A 230 -0.52 -1.39 10.19
C PRO A 230 -1.05 -0.10 10.82
N GLN A 231 -2.28 0.32 10.45
CA GLN A 231 -2.91 1.52 10.97
C GLN A 231 -3.14 1.51 12.48
N GLU A 232 -3.28 0.35 13.11
CA GLU A 232 -3.44 0.20 14.56
C GLU A 232 -2.16 0.63 15.28
N HIS A 233 -1.00 0.17 14.84
CA HIS A 233 0.29 0.59 15.40
C HIS A 233 0.59 2.06 15.12
N ILE A 234 0.30 2.54 13.90
CA ILE A 234 0.50 3.95 13.55
C ILE A 234 -0.41 4.84 14.42
N PHE A 235 -1.66 4.42 14.66
CA PHE A 235 -2.57 5.10 15.57
C PHE A 235 -2.00 5.16 16.99
N SER A 236 -1.55 4.04 17.53
CA SER A 236 -1.00 3.94 18.89
C SER A 236 0.23 4.83 19.08
N VAL A 237 1.20 4.76 18.17
CA VAL A 237 2.42 5.59 18.22
C VAL A 237 2.09 7.07 18.06
N LYS A 238 1.20 7.46 17.13
CA LYS A 238 0.81 8.87 16.96
C LYS A 238 -0.01 9.40 18.15
N SER A 239 -0.82 8.57 18.79
CA SER A 239 -1.51 8.92 20.03
C SER A 239 -0.52 9.21 21.16
N LEU A 240 0.50 8.35 21.29
CA LEU A 240 1.59 8.57 22.25
C LEU A 240 2.33 9.89 21.98
N ILE A 241 2.76 10.14 20.73
CA ILE A 241 3.43 11.40 20.34
C ILE A 241 2.53 12.61 20.64
N SER A 242 1.23 12.53 20.32
CA SER A 242 0.26 13.62 20.58
C SER A 242 0.18 13.98 22.06
N LYS A 243 0.19 12.97 22.95
CA LYS A 243 0.23 13.16 24.40
C LYS A 243 1.48 13.92 24.83
N TYR A 244 2.67 13.50 24.38
CA TYR A 244 3.93 14.17 24.76
C TYR A 244 3.98 15.61 24.27
N PHE A 245 3.47 15.90 23.08
CA PHE A 245 3.39 17.25 22.57
C PHE A 245 2.41 18.13 23.38
N GLN A 246 1.29 17.58 23.83
CA GLN A 246 0.37 18.29 24.73
C GLN A 246 1.06 18.60 26.08
N GLU A 247 1.78 17.64 26.62
CA GLU A 247 2.57 17.80 27.87
C GLU A 247 3.81 18.68 27.69
N LYS A 248 4.07 19.15 26.46
CA LYS A 248 5.29 19.93 26.10
C LYS A 248 6.59 19.20 26.43
N LYS A 249 6.56 17.88 26.38
CA LYS A 249 7.72 17.00 26.59
C LYS A 249 8.30 16.53 25.26
N MET A 250 9.60 16.27 25.26
CA MET A 250 10.26 15.60 24.14
C MET A 250 9.96 14.10 24.19
N ILE A 251 9.94 13.47 23.02
CA ILE A 251 9.94 12.02 22.85
C ILE A 251 10.95 11.64 21.78
N ILE A 252 11.65 10.54 21.96
CA ILE A 252 12.60 9.98 21.00
C ILE A 252 11.98 8.73 20.40
N ILE A 253 11.86 8.69 19.08
CA ILE A 253 11.38 7.52 18.35
C ILE A 253 12.57 6.78 17.77
N VAL A 254 12.80 5.56 18.24
CA VAL A 254 13.92 4.72 17.81
C VAL A 254 13.40 3.68 16.82
N CYS A 255 14.03 3.62 15.65
CA CYS A 255 13.66 2.69 14.58
C CYS A 255 14.81 1.71 14.34
N TYR A 256 14.49 0.42 14.32
CA TYR A 256 15.44 -0.65 14.06
C TYR A 256 15.02 -1.44 12.81
N ASP A 257 15.95 -1.61 11.86
CA ASP A 257 15.80 -2.47 10.66
C ASP A 257 16.68 -3.71 10.87
N ILE A 258 16.07 -4.90 10.95
CA ILE A 258 16.79 -6.16 11.15
C ILE A 258 17.32 -6.67 9.82
N SER A 259 18.62 -6.98 9.74
CA SER A 259 19.28 -7.40 8.52
C SER A 259 18.91 -8.83 8.12
N GLY A 260 18.23 -9.02 6.99
CA GLY A 260 17.94 -10.35 6.45
C GLY A 260 17.05 -11.20 7.34
N PHE A 261 16.07 -10.58 8.00
CA PHE A 261 15.19 -11.19 9.00
C PHE A 261 14.72 -12.60 8.62
N PHE A 262 14.05 -12.76 7.48
CA PHE A 262 13.60 -14.09 7.01
C PHE A 262 14.73 -14.97 6.45
N ASP A 263 15.76 -14.35 5.87
CA ASP A 263 16.82 -15.08 5.17
C ASP A 263 17.84 -15.70 6.14
N LYS A 264 17.84 -15.22 7.38
CA LYS A 264 18.76 -15.66 8.44
C LYS A 264 18.08 -16.34 9.61
N GLU A 265 16.76 -16.44 9.60
CA GLU A 265 16.02 -17.05 10.70
C GLU A 265 16.25 -18.56 10.74
N VAL A 266 16.74 -19.02 11.87
CA VAL A 266 17.10 -20.41 12.10
C VAL A 266 15.88 -21.20 12.53
N LEU A 267 15.62 -22.33 11.87
CA LEU A 267 14.49 -23.21 12.19
C LEU A 267 14.50 -23.66 13.67
N GLY A 268 15.69 -23.94 14.25
CA GLY A 268 15.84 -24.30 15.64
C GLY A 268 15.35 -23.24 16.64
N ASP A 269 15.54 -21.94 16.34
CA ASP A 269 15.04 -20.84 17.19
C ASP A 269 13.51 -20.81 17.21
N VAL A 270 12.92 -20.96 16.03
CA VAL A 270 11.46 -21.05 15.87
C VAL A 270 10.88 -22.25 16.59
N MET A 271 11.56 -23.40 16.53
CA MET A 271 11.12 -24.60 17.24
C MET A 271 11.15 -24.44 18.75
N GLU A 272 12.16 -23.75 19.29
CA GLU A 272 12.20 -23.40 20.72
C GLU A 272 10.95 -22.66 21.16
N GLU A 273 10.55 -21.63 20.40
CA GLU A 273 9.36 -20.85 20.74
C GLU A 273 8.06 -21.65 20.54
N LEU A 274 7.95 -22.45 19.48
CA LEU A 274 6.80 -23.34 19.27
C LEU A 274 6.67 -24.40 20.39
N ASN A 275 7.80 -24.89 20.91
CA ASN A 275 7.82 -25.82 22.04
C ASN A 275 7.40 -25.15 23.37
N SER A 276 7.58 -23.84 23.50
CA SER A 276 7.22 -23.09 24.71
C SER A 276 5.75 -22.70 24.81
N ILE A 277 4.97 -22.99 23.76
CA ILE A 277 3.54 -22.67 23.67
C ILE A 277 2.71 -23.94 23.41
N GLU A 278 1.40 -23.88 23.62
CA GLU A 278 0.49 -25.02 23.50
C GLU A 278 0.21 -25.41 22.04
N VAL A 279 1.26 -25.72 21.27
CA VAL A 279 1.13 -26.31 19.91
C VAL A 279 1.20 -27.83 20.02
N ALA A 280 0.34 -28.53 19.31
CA ALA A 280 0.35 -29.98 19.27
C ALA A 280 1.71 -30.52 18.78
N PRO A 281 2.37 -31.44 19.50
CA PRO A 281 3.72 -31.94 19.18
C PRO A 281 3.83 -32.46 17.74
N ARG A 282 2.80 -33.14 17.23
CA ARG A 282 2.79 -33.57 15.83
C ARG A 282 2.85 -32.42 14.82
N ALA A 283 2.12 -31.34 15.04
CA ALA A 283 2.15 -30.17 14.16
C ALA A 283 3.55 -29.54 14.16
N GLN A 284 4.22 -29.49 15.31
CA GLN A 284 5.59 -29.02 15.43
C GLN A 284 6.56 -29.89 14.65
N ARG A 285 6.51 -31.24 14.83
CA ARG A 285 7.37 -32.19 14.09
C ARG A 285 7.16 -32.10 12.58
N LEU A 286 5.90 -32.00 12.13
CA LEU A 286 5.59 -31.83 10.71
C LEU A 286 6.11 -30.51 10.16
N PHE A 287 5.97 -29.41 10.91
CA PHE A 287 6.50 -28.13 10.52
C PHE A 287 8.02 -28.16 10.37
N TYR A 288 8.72 -28.79 11.32
CA TYR A 288 10.17 -29.00 11.24
C TYR A 288 10.54 -29.81 10.00
N LYS A 289 9.97 -31.04 9.85
CA LYS A 289 10.25 -31.93 8.71
C LYS A 289 9.96 -31.32 7.34
N LEU A 290 9.04 -30.37 7.23
CA LEU A 290 8.70 -29.67 6.00
C LEU A 290 9.73 -28.56 5.61
N ASN A 291 10.54 -28.09 6.58
CA ASN A 291 11.43 -26.97 6.41
C ASN A 291 12.91 -27.29 6.70
N GLU A 292 13.23 -28.46 7.27
CA GLU A 292 14.61 -28.92 7.45
C GLU A 292 15.29 -29.28 6.11
N ALA A 293 16.60 -29.19 6.03
CA ALA A 293 17.43 -29.62 4.88
C ALA A 293 16.87 -29.13 3.54
N THR A 294 16.47 -27.88 3.46
CA THR A 294 15.84 -27.31 2.27
C THR A 294 16.78 -27.25 1.09
N LYS A 295 16.32 -27.74 -0.07
CA LYS A 295 17.00 -27.59 -1.35
C LYS A 295 16.40 -26.48 -2.18
N VAL A 296 17.23 -25.64 -2.76
CA VAL A 296 16.81 -24.51 -3.57
C VAL A 296 17.36 -24.58 -5.00
N LYS A 297 16.57 -24.08 -5.94
CA LYS A 297 17.06 -23.66 -7.26
C LYS A 297 16.61 -22.23 -7.52
N VAL A 298 17.43 -21.46 -8.23
CA VAL A 298 17.14 -20.05 -8.50
C VAL A 298 16.57 -19.92 -9.89
N ARG A 299 15.40 -19.29 -9.99
CA ARG A 299 14.81 -18.93 -11.27
C ARG A 299 15.38 -17.62 -11.77
N THR A 300 16.12 -17.67 -12.86
CA THR A 300 16.73 -16.50 -13.53
C THR A 300 16.02 -16.19 -14.85
N GLY A 301 16.38 -15.09 -15.50
CA GLY A 301 15.92 -14.78 -16.87
C GLY A 301 16.38 -15.78 -17.93
N CYS A 302 17.42 -16.56 -17.62
CA CYS A 302 18.00 -17.59 -18.51
C CYS A 302 17.56 -19.03 -18.15
N GLY A 303 16.56 -19.18 -17.26
CA GLY A 303 16.08 -20.47 -16.78
C GLY A 303 16.48 -20.77 -15.33
N ASP A 304 16.17 -21.98 -14.87
CA ASP A 304 16.45 -22.42 -13.50
C ASP A 304 17.93 -22.85 -13.36
N SER A 305 18.52 -22.57 -12.18
CA SER A 305 19.83 -23.12 -11.80
C SER A 305 19.74 -24.59 -11.46
N GLU A 306 20.88 -25.21 -11.21
CA GLU A 306 20.94 -26.50 -10.52
C GLU A 306 20.41 -26.40 -9.08
N TRP A 307 20.17 -27.58 -8.46
CA TRP A 307 19.77 -27.66 -7.06
C TRP A 307 20.98 -27.44 -6.14
N GLY A 308 20.79 -26.60 -5.11
CA GLY A 308 21.75 -26.38 -4.04
C GLY A 308 21.10 -26.51 -2.67
N GLU A 309 21.89 -26.86 -1.65
CA GLU A 309 21.45 -26.97 -0.27
C GLU A 309 21.67 -25.63 0.46
N VAL A 310 20.70 -25.21 1.30
CA VAL A 310 20.79 -23.97 2.07
C VAL A 310 20.64 -24.18 3.58
N GLY A 311 20.40 -25.42 4.02
CA GLY A 311 20.26 -25.77 5.45
C GLY A 311 18.87 -25.51 6.01
N ASP A 312 18.81 -25.37 7.34
CA ASP A 312 17.59 -25.31 8.14
C ASP A 312 17.17 -23.86 8.39
N ILE A 313 16.68 -23.21 7.34
CA ILE A 313 16.23 -21.83 7.38
C ILE A 313 14.74 -21.71 7.02
N LEU A 314 14.10 -20.70 7.60
CA LEU A 314 12.72 -20.38 7.31
C LEU A 314 12.64 -19.31 6.21
N GLY A 315 12.54 -19.76 4.95
CA GLY A 315 12.63 -18.88 3.79
C GLY A 315 11.43 -17.94 3.61
N GLN A 316 11.68 -16.72 3.16
CA GLN A 316 10.64 -15.73 2.83
C GLN A 316 9.65 -16.26 1.79
N GLY A 317 8.39 -16.50 2.17
CA GLY A 317 7.33 -16.99 1.28
C GLY A 317 6.88 -18.43 1.56
N SER A 318 7.52 -19.16 2.48
CA SER A 318 6.97 -20.39 3.03
C SER A 318 5.66 -20.14 3.78
N GLY A 319 4.82 -21.16 3.90
CA GLY A 319 3.42 -20.97 4.32
C GLY A 319 3.24 -20.44 5.73
N GLY A 320 4.16 -20.75 6.63
CA GLY A 320 4.15 -20.35 8.05
C GLY A 320 5.12 -19.25 8.41
N ALA A 321 6.09 -18.92 7.55
CA ALA A 321 7.21 -18.05 7.88
C ALA A 321 6.77 -16.75 8.59
N ALA A 322 5.86 -16.00 8.01
CA ALA A 322 5.43 -14.71 8.57
C ALA A 322 4.85 -14.80 9.98
N LYS A 323 4.19 -15.92 10.34
CA LYS A 323 3.55 -16.11 11.66
C LYS A 323 4.56 -16.54 12.71
N VAL A 324 5.36 -17.53 12.36
CA VAL A 324 6.34 -18.09 13.31
C VAL A 324 7.51 -17.13 13.53
N SER A 325 7.92 -16.38 12.50
CA SER A 325 8.93 -15.32 12.64
C SER A 325 8.43 -14.16 13.52
N ALA A 326 7.16 -13.78 13.37
CA ALA A 326 6.54 -12.79 14.24
C ALA A 326 6.49 -13.26 15.69
N LEU A 327 6.13 -14.52 15.94
CA LEU A 327 6.17 -15.13 17.26
C LEU A 327 7.58 -15.10 17.84
N ASN A 328 8.58 -15.58 17.07
CA ASN A 328 9.97 -15.67 17.51
C ASN A 328 10.51 -14.30 17.97
N LEU A 329 10.39 -13.27 17.11
CA LEU A 329 10.82 -11.91 17.47
C LEU A 329 10.04 -11.38 18.68
N SER A 330 8.72 -11.55 18.70
CA SER A 330 7.87 -11.12 19.80
C SER A 330 8.32 -11.69 21.14
N ARG A 331 8.55 -13.01 21.20
CA ARG A 331 8.99 -13.69 22.43
C ARG A 331 10.38 -13.27 22.89
N LYS A 332 11.31 -13.01 21.96
CA LYS A 332 12.64 -12.48 22.32
C LYS A 332 12.55 -11.04 22.85
N LEU A 333 11.71 -10.20 22.25
CA LEU A 333 11.42 -8.86 22.75
C LEU A 333 10.76 -8.91 24.13
N ASP A 334 9.75 -9.75 24.33
CA ASP A 334 9.07 -9.92 25.61
C ASP A 334 10.06 -10.31 26.71
N ARG A 335 10.94 -11.29 26.43
CA ARG A 335 11.94 -11.79 27.39
C ARG A 335 12.94 -10.71 27.84
N VAL A 336 13.43 -9.89 26.88
CA VAL A 336 14.47 -8.88 27.15
C VAL A 336 13.89 -7.57 27.70
N PHE A 337 12.68 -7.20 27.28
CA PHE A 337 12.03 -5.96 27.71
C PHE A 337 11.03 -6.15 28.86
N GLU A 338 10.91 -7.34 29.43
CA GLU A 338 10.08 -7.57 30.61
C GLU A 338 10.50 -6.64 31.76
N GLY A 339 9.53 -5.94 32.35
CA GLY A 339 9.81 -5.01 33.45
C GLY A 339 10.55 -3.73 33.08
N SER A 340 10.77 -3.46 31.78
CA SER A 340 11.44 -2.22 31.32
C SER A 340 10.71 -0.97 31.76
N THR A 341 11.44 0.00 32.28
CA THR A 341 10.95 1.31 32.72
C THR A 341 11.35 2.45 31.79
N GLU A 342 12.18 2.15 30.80
CA GLU A 342 12.79 3.10 29.87
C GLU A 342 11.86 3.55 28.75
N LEU A 343 10.75 2.81 28.58
CA LEU A 343 9.79 3.08 27.49
C LEU A 343 8.89 4.27 27.82
N ALA A 344 8.56 5.06 26.82
CA ALA A 344 7.66 6.21 26.96
C ALA A 344 6.29 5.78 27.47
N LYS A 345 5.74 6.50 28.45
CA LYS A 345 4.52 6.12 29.19
C LYS A 345 3.24 6.60 28.52
N TYR A 346 2.19 5.78 28.56
CA TYR A 346 0.85 6.14 28.05
C TYR A 346 -0.24 5.69 29.02
N GLY A 347 -0.56 6.54 30.01
CA GLY A 347 -1.55 6.22 31.04
C GLY A 347 -1.25 4.92 31.76
N ALA A 348 -2.26 4.08 31.88
CA ALA A 348 -2.15 2.74 32.46
C ALA A 348 -1.62 1.69 31.47
N VAL A 349 -1.56 1.99 30.17
CA VAL A 349 -1.10 1.03 29.14
C VAL A 349 0.40 0.80 29.30
N LYS A 350 0.74 -0.42 29.72
CA LYS A 350 2.15 -0.86 29.82
C LYS A 350 2.74 -0.93 28.41
N GLN A 351 3.73 -0.08 28.14
CA GLN A 351 4.38 0.00 26.85
C GLN A 351 5.40 -1.12 26.63
N HIS A 352 5.60 -1.48 25.36
CA HIS A 352 6.54 -2.49 24.88
C HIS A 352 7.07 -2.09 23.50
N PRO A 353 8.15 -2.69 22.97
CA PRO A 353 8.58 -2.43 21.60
C PRO A 353 7.47 -2.74 20.58
N TYR A 354 7.12 -1.75 19.75
CA TYR A 354 6.19 -1.93 18.64
C TYR A 354 6.88 -2.67 17.51
N SER A 355 6.33 -3.76 17.04
CA SER A 355 6.90 -4.53 15.94
C SER A 355 5.88 -4.90 14.87
N PHE A 356 6.31 -4.86 13.63
CA PHE A 356 5.55 -5.33 12.47
C PHE A 356 6.47 -6.19 11.60
N GLN A 357 6.50 -7.49 11.85
CA GLN A 357 7.55 -8.40 11.38
C GLN A 357 8.92 -7.91 11.89
N ASP A 358 9.82 -7.55 10.98
CA ASP A 358 11.17 -7.06 11.21
C ASP A 358 11.28 -5.54 11.51
N ASP A 359 10.23 -4.78 11.23
CA ASP A 359 10.19 -3.35 11.51
C ASP A 359 9.89 -3.11 13.01
N VAL A 360 10.90 -2.73 13.80
CA VAL A 360 10.75 -2.47 15.23
C VAL A 360 10.88 -0.97 15.52
N LEU A 361 9.95 -0.45 16.35
CA LEU A 361 9.94 0.94 16.81
C LEU A 361 9.78 1.00 18.31
N ILE A 362 10.65 1.78 18.98
CA ILE A 362 10.65 1.95 20.43
C ILE A 362 10.60 3.44 20.78
N PRO A 363 9.52 3.93 21.41
CA PRO A 363 9.45 5.29 21.92
C PRO A 363 10.10 5.37 23.31
N VAL A 364 10.97 6.37 23.55
CA VAL A 364 11.61 6.63 24.85
C VAL A 364 11.59 8.12 25.21
N GLU A 365 11.79 8.44 26.49
CA GLU A 365 11.67 9.82 26.99
C GLU A 365 13.00 10.59 27.02
N SER A 366 14.13 9.89 27.15
CA SER A 366 15.45 10.52 27.36
C SER A 366 16.57 9.85 26.56
N THR A 367 17.69 10.54 26.43
CA THR A 367 18.90 10.00 25.82
C THR A 367 19.52 8.86 26.62
N ASN A 368 19.29 8.81 27.95
CA ASN A 368 19.72 7.69 28.79
C ASN A 368 18.88 6.45 28.53
N ASP A 369 17.57 6.61 28.44
CA ASP A 369 16.66 5.52 28.03
C ASP A 369 17.05 4.98 26.66
N LEU A 370 17.35 5.88 25.68
CA LEU A 370 17.85 5.49 24.37
C LEU A 370 19.09 4.61 24.43
N ARG A 371 20.05 4.92 25.33
CA ARG A 371 21.25 4.07 25.53
C ARG A 371 20.88 2.71 26.13
N SER A 372 20.01 2.69 27.12
CA SER A 372 19.57 1.45 27.79
C SER A 372 18.87 0.51 26.83
N ILE A 373 17.91 1.01 26.04
CA ILE A 373 17.18 0.16 25.07
C ILE A 373 18.09 -0.38 23.96
N ASN A 374 19.14 0.35 23.57
CA ASN A 374 20.12 -0.14 22.58
C ASN A 374 20.91 -1.34 23.09
N VAL A 375 21.24 -1.39 24.39
CA VAL A 375 21.87 -2.56 25.01
C VAL A 375 20.90 -3.75 24.94
N LYS A 376 19.64 -3.54 25.37
CA LYS A 376 18.59 -4.57 25.32
C LYS A 376 18.33 -5.06 23.88
N MET A 377 18.26 -4.15 22.91
CA MET A 377 18.05 -4.54 21.51
C MET A 377 19.25 -5.30 20.93
N THR A 378 20.46 -5.01 21.37
CA THR A 378 21.67 -5.78 21.01
C THR A 378 21.57 -7.20 21.57
N GLU A 379 21.06 -7.40 22.77
CA GLU A 379 20.79 -8.71 23.35
C GLU A 379 19.75 -9.51 22.55
N VAL A 380 18.64 -8.86 22.16
CA VAL A 380 17.65 -9.49 21.25
C VAL A 380 18.29 -9.97 19.95
N MET A 381 19.18 -9.15 19.34
CA MET A 381 19.88 -9.55 18.12
C MET A 381 20.81 -10.75 18.32
N ASN A 382 21.49 -10.80 19.47
CA ASN A 382 22.34 -11.94 19.83
C ASN A 382 21.51 -13.21 20.01
N LEU A 383 20.35 -13.13 20.70
CA LEU A 383 19.42 -14.24 20.87
C LEU A 383 18.87 -14.77 19.52
N MET A 384 18.68 -13.88 18.56
CA MET A 384 18.21 -14.22 17.20
C MET A 384 19.33 -14.56 16.20
N GLN A 385 20.60 -14.53 16.62
CA GLN A 385 21.77 -14.72 15.75
C GLN A 385 21.78 -13.81 14.51
N THR A 386 21.25 -12.58 14.63
CA THR A 386 21.13 -11.62 13.54
C THR A 386 21.78 -10.29 13.92
N GLU A 387 21.73 -9.34 13.00
CA GLU A 387 22.35 -8.03 13.18
C GLU A 387 21.39 -6.91 12.75
N LEU A 388 21.52 -5.75 13.37
CA LEU A 388 20.83 -4.53 12.94
C LEU A 388 21.48 -3.96 11.68
N ASN A 389 20.67 -3.38 10.83
CA ASN A 389 21.13 -2.65 9.66
C ASN A 389 21.67 -1.27 10.08
N LYS A 390 22.99 -1.12 10.06
CA LYS A 390 23.71 0.10 10.52
C LYS A 390 23.31 1.39 9.78
N THR A 391 22.84 1.27 8.55
CA THR A 391 22.51 2.44 7.72
C THR A 391 21.05 2.87 7.80
N LYS A 392 20.17 1.98 8.28
CA LYS A 392 18.73 2.21 8.36
C LYS A 392 18.20 2.30 9.79
N SER A 393 18.96 1.76 10.76
CA SER A 393 18.59 1.92 12.17
C SER A 393 19.03 3.29 12.66
N GLY A 394 18.17 3.98 13.40
CA GLY A 394 18.43 5.31 13.90
C GLY A 394 17.32 5.82 14.82
N TYR A 395 17.41 7.07 15.22
CA TYR A 395 16.42 7.70 16.08
C TYR A 395 15.99 9.08 15.57
N ILE A 396 14.77 9.49 15.90
CA ILE A 396 14.21 10.81 15.58
C ILE A 396 13.91 11.51 16.89
N LEU A 397 14.43 12.74 17.06
CA LEU A 397 14.11 13.62 18.18
C LEU A 397 12.83 14.40 17.83
N MET A 398 11.80 14.28 18.67
CA MET A 398 10.51 14.94 18.46
C MET A 398 10.17 15.79 19.69
N GLY A 399 9.98 17.09 19.53
CA GLY A 399 9.71 18.01 20.62
C GLY A 399 9.95 19.46 20.25
N LYS A 400 10.12 20.30 21.26
CA LYS A 400 10.49 21.70 21.07
C LYS A 400 11.95 21.82 20.67
N GLU A 401 12.28 22.84 19.89
CA GLU A 401 13.65 23.06 19.37
C GLU A 401 14.71 23.13 20.47
N GLU A 402 14.39 23.75 21.61
CA GLU A 402 15.30 23.86 22.76
C GLU A 402 15.63 22.49 23.36
N GLN A 403 14.62 21.63 23.53
CA GLN A 403 14.78 20.27 24.04
C GLN A 403 15.60 19.40 23.08
N ILE A 404 15.35 19.55 21.79
CA ILE A 404 16.09 18.84 20.73
C ILE A 404 17.55 19.29 20.71
N LYS A 405 17.84 20.58 20.85
CA LYS A 405 19.22 21.11 20.94
C LYS A 405 19.97 20.56 22.15
N GLU A 406 19.31 20.51 23.31
CA GLU A 406 19.91 19.93 24.50
C GLU A 406 20.17 18.43 24.34
N ALA A 407 19.23 17.68 23.79
CA ALA A 407 19.40 16.25 23.53
C ALA A 407 20.58 15.99 22.57
N ARG A 408 20.72 16.81 21.51
CA ARG A 408 21.84 16.73 20.55
C ARG A 408 23.18 16.99 21.26
N ARG A 409 23.27 18.01 22.11
CA ARG A 409 24.46 18.26 22.91
C ARG A 409 24.86 17.06 23.75
N MET A 410 23.91 16.47 24.50
CA MET A 410 24.13 15.26 25.29
C MET A 410 24.59 14.05 24.45
N ILE A 411 24.14 13.96 23.21
CA ILE A 411 24.51 12.88 22.28
C ILE A 411 25.91 13.16 21.68
N GLU A 412 26.26 14.41 21.40
CA GLU A 412 27.58 14.79 20.91
C GLU A 412 28.66 14.52 21.98
N GLU A 413 28.37 14.84 23.23
CA GLU A 413 29.25 14.54 24.35
C GLU A 413 29.43 13.03 24.61
N ASN A 414 28.37 12.24 24.40
CA ASN A 414 28.40 10.79 24.57
C ASN A 414 27.58 10.12 23.46
N PRO A 415 28.21 9.71 22.35
CA PRO A 415 27.50 9.11 21.17
C PRO A 415 26.72 7.85 21.51
N ILE A 416 25.60 7.68 20.85
CA ILE A 416 24.70 6.55 21.06
C ILE A 416 25.26 5.30 20.39
N GLN A 417 25.63 4.30 21.16
CA GLN A 417 26.14 3.01 20.69
C GLN A 417 25.02 1.99 20.59
N CYS A 418 25.05 1.16 19.55
CA CYS A 418 24.13 0.04 19.37
C CYS A 418 24.80 -1.08 18.55
N GLY A 419 24.92 -2.28 19.12
CA GLY A 419 25.43 -3.45 18.39
C GLY A 419 26.80 -3.26 17.71
N GLY A 420 27.69 -2.47 18.31
CA GLY A 420 29.04 -2.20 17.78
C GLY A 420 29.10 -1.12 16.69
N PHE A 421 28.08 -0.28 16.55
CA PHE A 421 28.08 0.91 15.68
C PHE A 421 27.47 2.11 16.39
N VAL A 422 27.83 3.32 15.95
CA VAL A 422 27.21 4.57 16.43
C VAL A 422 25.90 4.78 15.70
N MET A 423 24.80 4.82 16.45
CA MET A 423 23.47 5.08 15.91
C MET A 423 23.32 6.56 15.56
N LYS A 424 22.68 6.86 14.43
CA LYS A 424 22.56 8.22 13.89
C LYS A 424 21.17 8.81 14.16
N GLU A 425 21.13 10.12 14.32
CA GLU A 425 19.89 10.87 14.22
C GLU A 425 19.39 10.86 12.78
N LEU A 426 18.11 10.53 12.60
CA LEU A 426 17.41 10.53 11.32
C LEU A 426 16.57 11.80 11.22
N SER A 427 16.67 12.51 10.10
CA SER A 427 15.77 13.64 9.82
C SER A 427 14.35 13.17 9.45
N GLU A 428 14.25 11.98 8.91
CA GLU A 428 13.00 11.31 8.53
C GLU A 428 13.18 9.79 8.53
N GLU A 429 12.15 9.03 8.89
CA GLU A 429 12.13 7.58 8.74
C GLU A 429 10.77 7.11 8.21
N LYS A 430 10.81 6.13 7.34
CA LYS A 430 9.60 5.51 6.78
C LYS A 430 9.19 4.29 7.59
N TRP A 431 8.16 4.43 8.41
CA TRP A 431 7.63 3.33 9.21
C TRP A 431 6.20 2.95 8.76
N LEU A 432 5.97 1.67 8.50
CA LEU A 432 4.69 1.09 8.04
C LEU A 432 4.02 1.86 6.89
N GLY A 433 4.83 2.52 6.08
CA GLY A 433 4.38 3.26 4.91
C GLY A 433 4.15 4.76 5.11
N ASP A 434 4.09 5.27 6.34
CA ASP A 434 4.14 6.70 6.66
C ASP A 434 5.57 7.16 6.92
N TYR A 435 5.83 8.44 6.77
CA TYR A 435 7.09 9.05 7.18
C TYR A 435 6.93 9.72 8.54
N LEU A 436 7.88 9.50 9.43
CA LEU A 436 8.02 10.19 10.70
C LEU A 436 9.09 11.28 10.56
N ALA A 437 8.85 12.45 11.13
CA ALA A 437 9.75 13.61 11.17
C ALA A 437 9.63 14.27 12.55
N SER A 438 10.26 15.43 12.76
CA SER A 438 10.34 16.11 14.07
C SER A 438 8.99 16.49 14.70
N THR A 439 7.90 16.60 13.89
CA THR A 439 6.53 16.83 14.37
C THR A 439 5.52 15.97 13.61
N LEU A 440 4.31 15.78 14.17
CA LEU A 440 3.22 15.06 13.49
C LEU A 440 2.78 15.78 12.21
N LYS A 441 2.71 17.12 12.25
CA LYS A 441 2.34 17.94 11.09
C LYS A 441 3.33 17.79 9.94
N GLU A 442 4.62 17.85 10.24
CA GLU A 442 5.69 17.61 9.26
C GLU A 442 5.68 16.18 8.73
N SER A 443 5.46 15.18 9.59
CA SER A 443 5.34 13.77 9.23
C SER A 443 4.24 13.55 8.18
N VAL A 444 3.07 14.17 8.37
CA VAL A 444 1.95 14.07 7.42
C VAL A 444 2.28 14.78 6.11
N LEU A 445 2.81 16.01 6.17
CA LEU A 445 3.19 16.77 4.98
C LEU A 445 4.25 16.04 4.15
N LEU A 446 5.29 15.55 4.80
CA LEU A 446 6.36 14.79 4.17
C LEU A 446 5.84 13.52 3.50
N THR A 447 4.98 12.76 4.20
CA THR A 447 4.32 11.56 3.65
C THR A 447 3.58 11.87 2.36
N ILE A 448 2.79 12.96 2.36
CA ILE A 448 2.02 13.40 1.20
C ILE A 448 2.94 13.85 0.06
N GLN A 449 3.96 14.65 0.33
CA GLN A 449 4.91 15.14 -0.68
C GLN A 449 5.67 13.99 -1.37
N LYS A 450 6.18 13.03 -0.59
CA LYS A 450 6.88 11.84 -1.12
C LYS A 450 5.98 10.97 -2.01
N ARG A 451 4.68 10.87 -1.68
CA ARG A 451 3.71 10.14 -2.49
C ARG A 451 3.26 10.95 -3.70
N ALA A 452 2.98 12.25 -3.53
CA ALA A 452 2.52 13.13 -4.60
C ALA A 452 3.48 13.14 -5.79
N SER A 453 4.80 13.12 -5.55
CA SER A 453 5.80 13.06 -6.63
C SER A 453 5.65 11.81 -7.51
N LYS A 454 5.37 10.65 -6.91
CA LYS A 454 5.13 9.39 -7.62
C LYS A 454 3.78 9.40 -8.37
N ILE A 455 2.75 9.95 -7.73
CA ILE A 455 1.39 9.99 -8.31
C ILE A 455 1.31 11.00 -9.46
N ARG A 456 2.05 12.10 -9.44
CA ARG A 456 2.17 13.00 -10.62
C ARG A 456 2.61 12.23 -11.86
N ARG A 457 3.64 11.40 -11.73
CA ARG A 457 4.11 10.55 -12.84
C ARG A 457 3.03 9.57 -13.29
N ALA A 458 2.38 8.88 -12.35
CA ALA A 458 1.29 7.97 -12.64
C ALA A 458 0.11 8.66 -13.34
N SER A 459 -0.18 9.93 -13.03
CA SER A 459 -1.22 10.73 -13.69
C SER A 459 -0.98 10.87 -15.19
N PHE A 460 0.27 11.19 -15.59
CA PHE A 460 0.64 11.26 -17.00
C PHE A 460 0.52 9.88 -17.68
N GLU A 461 0.95 8.83 -17.01
CA GLU A 461 0.85 7.46 -17.55
C GLU A 461 -0.60 7.04 -17.76
N ILE A 462 -1.51 7.35 -16.81
CA ILE A 462 -2.95 7.08 -16.95
C ILE A 462 -3.52 7.80 -18.17
N VAL A 463 -3.22 9.10 -18.31
CA VAL A 463 -3.75 9.89 -19.43
C VAL A 463 -3.19 9.42 -20.77
N ASN A 464 -1.91 9.02 -20.83
CA ASN A 464 -1.32 8.46 -22.06
C ASN A 464 -1.98 7.12 -22.43
N ILE A 465 -2.22 6.23 -21.47
CA ILE A 465 -2.97 4.99 -21.72
C ILE A 465 -4.33 5.29 -22.33
N VAL A 466 -5.06 6.27 -21.79
CA VAL A 466 -6.37 6.65 -22.31
C VAL A 466 -6.28 7.26 -23.70
N LYS A 467 -5.28 8.10 -23.97
CA LYS A 467 -5.06 8.71 -25.31
C LYS A 467 -4.73 7.64 -26.37
N ASP A 468 -3.79 6.75 -26.07
CA ASP A 468 -3.28 5.79 -27.03
C ASP A 468 -4.30 4.73 -27.40
N TYR A 469 -5.11 4.25 -26.42
CA TYR A 469 -6.00 3.11 -26.62
C TYR A 469 -7.49 3.47 -26.70
N ARG A 470 -7.89 4.62 -26.14
CA ARG A 470 -9.29 4.91 -25.87
C ARG A 470 -9.75 6.32 -26.29
N ALA A 471 -8.88 7.11 -26.89
CA ALA A 471 -9.19 8.50 -27.23
C ALA A 471 -10.44 8.63 -28.12
N GLN A 472 -10.64 7.67 -29.02
CA GLN A 472 -11.76 7.64 -29.96
C GLN A 472 -12.82 6.57 -29.61
N ARG A 473 -12.72 5.91 -28.45
CA ARG A 473 -13.66 4.87 -28.04
C ARG A 473 -14.62 5.37 -26.98
N VAL A 474 -15.82 4.84 -27.02
CA VAL A 474 -16.85 5.08 -26.00
C VAL A 474 -16.32 4.68 -24.62
N GLY A 475 -16.53 5.52 -23.62
CA GLY A 475 -16.06 5.30 -22.24
C GLY A 475 -14.59 5.58 -22.00
N GLY A 476 -13.84 6.14 -22.95
CA GLY A 476 -12.42 6.46 -22.81
C GLY A 476 -12.13 7.40 -21.64
N PHE A 477 -12.91 8.45 -21.48
CA PHE A 477 -12.79 9.38 -20.35
C PHE A 477 -13.03 8.67 -19.00
N MET A 478 -14.08 7.85 -18.94
CA MET A 478 -14.41 7.09 -17.74
C MET A 478 -13.31 6.11 -17.35
N THR A 479 -12.62 5.50 -18.31
CA THR A 479 -11.44 4.64 -18.04
C THR A 479 -10.36 5.39 -17.29
N GLY A 480 -10.07 6.63 -17.67
CA GLY A 480 -9.11 7.48 -16.95
C GLY A 480 -9.50 7.74 -15.51
N LEU A 481 -10.77 8.06 -15.25
CA LEU A 481 -11.30 8.23 -13.89
C LEU A 481 -11.22 6.94 -13.07
N VAL A 482 -11.57 5.79 -13.64
CA VAL A 482 -11.51 4.49 -12.94
C VAL A 482 -10.07 4.14 -12.58
N LEU A 483 -9.10 4.34 -13.47
CA LEU A 483 -7.68 4.13 -13.17
C LEU A 483 -7.18 5.06 -12.07
N TRP A 484 -7.58 6.32 -12.08
CA TRP A 484 -7.27 7.29 -11.03
C TRP A 484 -7.82 6.83 -9.68
N GLU A 485 -9.11 6.53 -9.59
CA GLU A 485 -9.79 6.11 -8.36
C GLU A 485 -9.26 4.77 -7.82
N SER A 486 -8.87 3.85 -8.69
CA SER A 486 -8.49 2.49 -8.28
C SER A 486 -6.99 2.31 -8.07
N CYS A 487 -6.14 3.12 -8.70
CA CYS A 487 -4.68 2.97 -8.64
C CYS A 487 -3.99 4.13 -7.92
N ALA A 488 -4.33 5.37 -8.30
CA ALA A 488 -3.64 6.56 -7.80
C ALA A 488 -4.13 6.94 -6.39
N ILE A 489 -5.43 7.06 -6.20
CA ILE A 489 -6.04 7.46 -4.92
C ILE A 489 -5.69 6.51 -3.77
N PRO A 490 -5.82 5.18 -3.88
CA PRO A 490 -5.46 4.28 -2.79
C PRO A 490 -3.97 4.34 -2.42
N SER A 491 -3.10 4.58 -3.41
CA SER A 491 -1.66 4.74 -3.16
C SER A 491 -1.33 6.08 -2.51
N LEU A 492 -2.02 7.15 -2.90
CA LEU A 492 -1.83 8.49 -2.34
C LEU A 492 -2.33 8.58 -0.90
N LEU A 493 -3.52 8.04 -0.64
CA LEU A 493 -4.23 8.11 0.63
C LEU A 493 -4.00 6.88 1.53
N TYR A 494 -3.00 6.04 1.25
CA TYR A 494 -2.67 4.93 2.13
C TYR A 494 -2.38 5.47 3.55
N ASN A 495 -2.92 4.86 4.59
CA ASN A 495 -2.84 5.31 6.00
C ASN A 495 -3.43 6.72 6.30
N CYS A 496 -4.15 7.36 5.38
CA CYS A 496 -4.70 8.69 5.64
C CYS A 496 -5.66 8.74 6.85
N SER A 497 -6.17 7.60 7.25
CA SER A 497 -6.96 7.43 8.48
C SER A 497 -6.19 7.78 9.76
N THR A 498 -4.86 7.72 9.74
CA THR A 498 -3.97 8.01 10.87
C THR A 498 -3.31 9.40 10.81
N TRP A 499 -3.67 10.24 9.81
CA TRP A 499 -3.07 11.56 9.65
C TRP A 499 -3.69 12.57 10.61
N VAL A 500 -3.21 12.60 11.82
CA VAL A 500 -3.58 13.61 12.83
C VAL A 500 -2.77 14.89 12.64
N ASP A 501 -3.34 16.03 13.06
CA ASP A 501 -2.73 17.38 12.92
C ASP A 501 -2.36 17.73 11.46
N MET A 502 -3.25 17.38 10.52
CA MET A 502 -3.03 17.66 9.10
C MET A 502 -3.21 19.15 8.80
N GLY A 503 -2.10 19.85 8.54
CA GLY A 503 -2.11 21.27 8.20
C GLY A 503 -2.78 21.60 6.84
N LYS A 504 -3.16 22.85 6.66
CA LYS A 504 -3.78 23.37 5.41
C LYS A 504 -2.88 23.12 4.18
N GLU A 505 -1.57 23.19 4.34
CA GLU A 505 -0.59 22.94 3.26
C GLU A 505 -0.67 21.50 2.74
N ALA A 506 -0.75 20.52 3.62
CA ALA A 506 -0.90 19.11 3.26
C ALA A 506 -2.16 18.86 2.42
N LEU A 507 -3.29 19.45 2.83
CA LEU A 507 -4.54 19.36 2.08
C LEU A 507 -4.44 20.08 0.72
N LYS A 508 -3.75 21.23 0.67
CA LYS A 508 -3.50 21.95 -0.59
C LYS A 508 -2.74 21.09 -1.59
N VAL A 509 -1.65 20.43 -1.17
CA VAL A 509 -0.87 19.53 -2.03
C VAL A 509 -1.76 18.42 -2.63
N LEU A 510 -2.62 17.81 -1.83
CA LEU A 510 -3.54 16.76 -2.28
C LEU A 510 -4.57 17.28 -3.29
N ASN A 511 -5.19 18.42 -3.00
CA ASN A 511 -6.18 19.03 -3.90
C ASN A 511 -5.55 19.49 -5.22
N ASP A 512 -4.38 20.11 -5.17
CA ASP A 512 -3.67 20.57 -6.38
C ASP A 512 -3.25 19.37 -7.26
N LEU A 513 -2.90 18.24 -6.66
CA LEU A 513 -2.60 17.02 -7.40
C LEU A 513 -3.85 16.45 -8.10
N GLN A 514 -4.98 16.38 -7.42
CA GLN A 514 -6.25 15.95 -8.01
C GLN A 514 -6.69 16.88 -9.15
N ASP A 515 -6.65 18.18 -8.92
CA ASP A 515 -7.01 19.18 -9.93
C ASP A 515 -6.07 19.12 -11.16
N SER A 516 -4.77 18.87 -10.92
CA SER A 516 -3.78 18.67 -12.00
C SER A 516 -4.10 17.41 -12.83
N PHE A 517 -4.46 16.30 -12.20
CA PHE A 517 -4.89 15.11 -12.92
C PHE A 517 -6.16 15.36 -13.75
N LEU A 518 -7.17 16.03 -13.16
CA LEU A 518 -8.41 16.34 -13.88
C LEU A 518 -8.15 17.26 -15.06
N ARG A 519 -7.27 18.28 -14.91
CA ARG A 519 -6.87 19.13 -16.04
C ARG A 519 -6.21 18.33 -17.18
N LEU A 520 -5.32 17.43 -16.84
CA LEU A 520 -4.69 16.55 -17.83
C LEU A 520 -5.74 15.66 -18.54
N LEU A 521 -6.69 15.13 -17.79
CA LEU A 521 -7.75 14.29 -18.35
C LEU A 521 -8.71 15.10 -19.21
N TRP A 522 -9.14 16.29 -18.77
CA TRP A 522 -9.95 17.23 -19.55
C TRP A 522 -9.19 17.86 -20.72
N GLY A 523 -7.85 17.83 -20.70
CA GLY A 523 -7.02 18.46 -21.72
C GLY A 523 -7.01 19.99 -21.64
N THR A 524 -7.22 20.56 -20.47
CA THR A 524 -7.34 21.99 -20.24
C THR A 524 -6.15 22.57 -19.46
N GLY A 525 -6.00 23.90 -19.52
CA GLY A 525 -4.93 24.65 -18.86
C GLY A 525 -5.20 24.98 -17.38
N PRO A 526 -4.26 25.69 -16.72
CA PRO A 526 -4.34 26.02 -15.29
C PRO A 526 -5.49 26.98 -14.95
N GLY A 527 -6.02 27.74 -15.91
CA GLY A 527 -7.13 28.69 -15.73
C GLY A 527 -8.51 28.04 -15.54
N ALA A 528 -8.63 26.73 -15.77
CA ALA A 528 -9.91 26.04 -15.64
C ALA A 528 -10.46 26.08 -14.19
N PRO A 529 -11.72 26.46 -14.00
CA PRO A 529 -12.35 26.54 -12.68
C PRO A 529 -12.40 25.17 -12.00
N LYS A 530 -12.00 25.12 -10.72
CA LYS A 530 -11.94 23.84 -9.96
C LYS A 530 -13.32 23.15 -9.86
N VAL A 531 -14.39 23.94 -9.72
CA VAL A 531 -15.75 23.41 -9.69
C VAL A 531 -16.09 22.68 -10.98
N ALA A 532 -15.80 23.29 -12.14
CA ALA A 532 -16.06 22.70 -13.44
C ALA A 532 -15.25 21.41 -13.67
N LEU A 533 -14.02 21.33 -13.14
CA LEU A 533 -13.20 20.10 -13.23
C LEU A 533 -13.85 18.90 -12.52
N ARG A 534 -14.52 19.16 -11.38
CA ARG A 534 -15.00 18.12 -10.46
C ARG A 534 -16.47 17.79 -10.62
N ALA A 535 -17.32 18.77 -10.94
CA ALA A 535 -18.76 18.62 -10.95
C ALA A 535 -19.25 17.50 -11.89
N ASP A 536 -18.89 17.58 -13.16
CA ASP A 536 -19.37 16.63 -14.20
C ASP A 536 -18.75 15.22 -14.07
N THR A 537 -17.65 15.09 -13.34
CA THR A 537 -17.02 13.79 -13.02
C THR A 537 -17.48 13.20 -11.69
N ALA A 538 -18.29 13.90 -10.92
CA ALA A 538 -18.67 13.55 -9.56
C ALA A 538 -17.44 13.23 -8.66
N THR A 539 -16.31 13.90 -8.89
CA THR A 539 -15.07 13.66 -8.16
C THR A 539 -15.16 14.22 -6.74
N ARG A 540 -14.99 13.36 -5.74
CA ARG A 540 -15.02 13.73 -4.34
C ARG A 540 -13.82 14.58 -3.94
N SER A 541 -13.98 15.44 -2.93
CA SER A 541 -12.85 16.17 -2.33
C SER A 541 -11.86 15.22 -1.66
N MET A 542 -10.60 15.63 -1.53
CA MET A 542 -9.62 14.88 -0.77
C MET A 542 -9.98 14.85 0.72
N SER A 543 -10.58 15.93 1.23
CA SER A 543 -11.03 16.02 2.61
C SER A 543 -12.05 14.95 2.96
N SER A 544 -13.14 14.81 2.17
CA SER A 544 -14.21 13.86 2.47
C SER A 544 -13.73 12.40 2.42
N ARG A 545 -12.73 12.10 1.56
CA ARG A 545 -12.08 10.79 1.52
C ARG A 545 -11.33 10.50 2.82
N ILE A 546 -10.54 11.48 3.30
CA ILE A 546 -9.76 11.36 4.53
C ILE A 546 -10.69 11.27 5.75
N TRP A 547 -11.73 12.10 5.84
CA TRP A 547 -12.70 12.08 6.93
C TRP A 547 -13.33 10.70 7.10
N ARG A 548 -13.81 10.14 5.98
CA ARG A 548 -14.39 8.79 6.00
C ARG A 548 -13.41 7.75 6.53
N GLU A 549 -12.16 7.77 6.07
CA GLU A 549 -11.15 6.79 6.51
C GLU A 549 -10.79 6.97 7.99
N LYS A 550 -10.74 8.22 8.51
CA LYS A 550 -10.53 8.49 9.94
C LYS A 550 -11.67 7.95 10.80
N ILE A 551 -12.92 8.25 10.43
CA ILE A 551 -14.11 7.76 11.13
C ILE A 551 -14.13 6.22 11.13
N MET A 552 -13.85 5.60 9.99
CA MET A 552 -13.85 4.14 9.86
C MET A 552 -12.66 3.45 10.57
N LEU A 553 -11.53 4.15 10.75
CA LEU A 553 -10.45 3.64 11.60
C LEU A 553 -10.88 3.65 13.07
N LEU A 554 -11.46 4.75 13.55
CA LEU A 554 -11.94 4.83 14.94
C LEU A 554 -13.04 3.79 15.21
N TYR A 555 -13.97 3.57 14.26
CA TYR A 555 -14.94 2.49 14.31
C TYR A 555 -14.27 1.12 14.44
N HIS A 556 -13.21 0.88 13.65
CA HIS A 556 -12.48 -0.39 13.72
C HIS A 556 -11.80 -0.59 15.07
N VAL A 557 -11.09 0.43 15.57
CA VAL A 557 -10.37 0.36 16.84
C VAL A 557 -11.34 0.18 18.03
N ALA A 558 -12.47 0.89 18.03
CA ALA A 558 -13.49 0.75 19.07
C ALA A 558 -14.13 -0.65 19.11
N ASN A 559 -14.14 -1.37 17.99
CA ASN A 559 -14.69 -2.72 17.88
C ASN A 559 -13.63 -3.84 17.89
N LEU A 560 -12.40 -3.56 18.30
CA LEU A 560 -11.39 -4.59 18.56
C LEU A 560 -11.74 -5.38 19.84
N GLU A 561 -11.11 -6.54 20.00
CA GLU A 561 -11.25 -7.37 21.20
C GLU A 561 -10.65 -6.67 22.44
N GLU A 562 -11.15 -6.99 23.63
CA GLU A 562 -10.55 -6.52 24.88
C GLU A 562 -9.10 -7.03 24.98
N GLY A 563 -8.20 -6.17 25.43
CA GLY A 563 -6.78 -6.49 25.50
C GLY A 563 -5.98 -6.16 24.23
N ASP A 564 -6.63 -5.83 23.10
CA ASP A 564 -5.94 -5.32 21.93
C ASP A 564 -5.30 -3.96 22.22
N LEU A 565 -4.02 -3.80 21.89
CA LEU A 565 -3.25 -2.59 22.16
C LEU A 565 -3.94 -1.31 21.68
N ALA A 566 -4.40 -1.29 20.44
CA ALA A 566 -5.02 -0.08 19.86
C ALA A 566 -6.32 0.29 20.60
N LYS A 567 -7.07 -0.69 21.12
CA LYS A 567 -8.27 -0.44 21.93
C LYS A 567 -7.91 0.12 23.29
N GLU A 568 -6.94 -0.45 23.99
CA GLU A 568 -6.44 0.10 25.27
C GLU A 568 -5.91 1.54 25.09
N MET A 569 -5.17 1.81 24.01
CA MET A 569 -4.68 3.15 23.69
C MET A 569 -5.82 4.13 23.42
N LEU A 570 -6.89 3.67 22.77
CA LEU A 570 -8.10 4.47 22.55
C LEU A 570 -8.80 4.79 23.88
N GLU A 571 -8.99 3.83 24.75
CA GLU A 571 -9.64 4.00 26.04
C GLU A 571 -8.90 5.00 26.92
N GLU A 572 -7.57 4.90 27.01
CA GLU A 572 -6.72 5.87 27.71
C GLU A 572 -6.80 7.27 27.09
N GLN A 573 -6.84 7.37 25.74
CA GLN A 573 -6.99 8.65 25.06
C GLN A 573 -8.32 9.33 25.41
N VAL A 574 -9.40 8.55 25.49
CA VAL A 574 -10.74 9.04 25.87
C VAL A 574 -10.77 9.45 27.33
N PHE A 575 -10.28 8.58 28.24
CA PHE A 575 -10.29 8.81 29.68
C PHE A 575 -9.52 10.09 30.06
N ASN A 576 -8.32 10.25 29.51
CA ASN A 576 -7.46 11.38 29.82
C ASN A 576 -7.73 12.62 28.94
N LYS A 577 -8.66 12.54 27.98
CA LYS A 577 -8.98 13.61 27.01
C LYS A 577 -7.75 14.09 26.23
N TRP A 578 -6.82 13.19 25.91
CA TRP A 578 -5.66 13.54 25.13
C TRP A 578 -5.99 13.86 23.66
N PRO A 579 -5.22 14.77 23.01
CA PRO A 579 -5.43 15.12 21.62
C PRO A 579 -5.10 13.94 20.68
N GLY A 580 -5.57 14.01 19.46
CA GLY A 580 -5.31 13.04 18.41
C GLY A 580 -6.56 12.64 17.66
N LEU A 581 -6.58 11.40 17.15
CA LEU A 581 -7.64 10.94 16.25
C LEU A 581 -9.04 11.01 16.87
N VAL A 582 -9.19 10.70 18.15
CA VAL A 582 -10.50 10.69 18.84
C VAL A 582 -11.14 12.07 18.79
N LYS A 583 -10.39 13.11 19.17
CA LYS A 583 -10.91 14.51 19.14
C LYS A 583 -11.25 14.95 17.73
N GLU A 584 -10.34 14.70 16.77
CA GLU A 584 -10.60 15.05 15.37
C GLU A 584 -11.82 14.33 14.79
N VAL A 585 -12.02 13.05 15.12
CA VAL A 585 -13.20 12.30 14.65
C VAL A 585 -14.48 12.80 15.31
N ALA A 586 -14.46 13.15 16.60
CA ALA A 586 -15.63 13.74 17.26
C ALA A 586 -16.06 15.05 16.55
N GLU A 587 -15.11 15.95 16.26
CA GLU A 587 -15.36 17.18 15.50
C GLU A 587 -15.90 16.90 14.08
N LEU A 588 -15.36 15.86 13.40
CA LEU A 588 -15.83 15.43 12.09
C LEU A 588 -17.26 14.86 12.15
N CYS A 589 -17.59 14.07 13.16
CA CYS A 589 -18.92 13.50 13.33
C CYS A 589 -19.97 14.59 13.58
N GLU A 590 -19.64 15.60 14.38
CA GLU A 590 -20.50 16.77 14.60
C GLU A 590 -20.72 17.55 13.28
N MET A 591 -19.65 17.84 12.54
CA MET A 591 -19.71 18.53 11.25
C MET A 591 -20.54 17.76 10.20
N LEU A 592 -20.40 16.44 10.17
CA LEU A 592 -21.08 15.56 9.20
C LEU A 592 -22.46 15.12 9.67
N LYS A 593 -22.85 15.42 10.93
CA LYS A 593 -24.12 15.00 11.56
C LYS A 593 -24.30 13.48 11.55
N VAL A 594 -23.23 12.74 11.84
CA VAL A 594 -23.24 11.28 12.04
C VAL A 594 -22.94 10.95 13.50
N LYS A 595 -23.43 9.80 13.99
CA LYS A 595 -23.09 9.34 15.33
C LYS A 595 -21.58 9.11 15.46
N ASP A 596 -21.05 9.32 16.66
CA ASP A 596 -19.67 8.91 16.97
C ASP A 596 -19.52 7.40 16.74
N PRO A 597 -18.44 6.93 16.11
CA PRO A 597 -18.25 5.50 15.85
C PRO A 597 -18.15 4.62 17.10
N ARG A 598 -17.92 5.22 18.27
CA ARG A 598 -17.91 4.52 19.58
C ARG A 598 -19.32 4.28 20.13
N ASP A 599 -20.31 5.10 19.72
CA ASP A 599 -21.67 5.10 20.25
C ASP A 599 -22.70 4.54 19.26
N THR A 600 -22.27 4.02 18.11
CA THR A 600 -23.17 3.52 17.07
C THR A 600 -23.45 2.02 17.22
N ASP A 601 -24.72 1.65 17.13
CA ASP A 601 -25.18 0.26 17.10
C ASP A 601 -25.15 -0.35 15.68
N LEU A 602 -24.81 0.46 14.68
CA LEU A 602 -24.79 0.02 13.28
C LEU A 602 -23.60 -0.90 13.00
N GLY A 603 -23.87 -2.00 12.34
CA GLY A 603 -22.80 -2.85 11.81
C GLY A 603 -21.94 -2.08 10.78
N LYS A 604 -20.67 -2.46 10.67
CA LYS A 604 -19.63 -1.81 9.85
C LYS A 604 -20.09 -1.38 8.45
N LYS A 605 -20.85 -2.23 7.75
CA LYS A 605 -21.31 -1.95 6.39
C LYS A 605 -22.33 -0.82 6.37
N ALA A 606 -23.31 -0.87 7.28
CA ALA A 606 -24.38 0.15 7.39
C ALA A 606 -23.79 1.50 7.81
N TYR A 607 -22.95 1.53 8.84
CA TYR A 607 -22.30 2.74 9.30
C TYR A 607 -21.42 3.38 8.23
N ASN A 608 -20.64 2.56 7.51
CA ASN A 608 -19.83 3.08 6.40
C ASN A 608 -20.68 3.72 5.27
N GLU A 609 -21.87 3.18 4.97
CA GLU A 609 -22.78 3.79 3.98
C GLU A 609 -23.38 5.10 4.49
N GLU A 610 -23.68 5.20 5.79
CA GLU A 610 -24.13 6.44 6.43
C GLU A 610 -23.06 7.54 6.32
N VAL A 611 -21.81 7.22 6.74
CA VAL A 611 -20.67 8.14 6.64
C VAL A 611 -20.41 8.58 5.21
N LYS A 612 -20.52 7.67 4.24
CA LYS A 612 -20.37 8.00 2.81
C LYS A 612 -21.43 9.00 2.34
N LYS A 613 -22.67 8.82 2.75
CA LYS A 613 -23.76 9.74 2.40
C LYS A 613 -23.52 11.12 3.00
N ALA A 614 -23.11 11.19 4.27
CA ALA A 614 -22.78 12.43 4.94
C ALA A 614 -21.60 13.17 4.29
N CYS A 615 -20.52 12.44 3.96
CA CYS A 615 -19.39 13.00 3.23
C CYS A 615 -19.80 13.55 1.85
N ARG A 616 -20.68 12.83 1.12
CA ARG A 616 -21.19 13.30 -0.17
C ARG A 616 -22.02 14.58 -0.02
N TRP A 617 -22.91 14.60 0.94
CA TRP A 617 -23.70 15.80 1.25
C TRP A 617 -22.79 17.01 1.55
N ARG A 618 -21.72 16.82 2.32
CA ARG A 618 -20.76 17.90 2.61
C ARG A 618 -19.96 18.33 1.37
N ASP A 619 -19.55 17.40 0.51
CA ASP A 619 -18.90 17.72 -0.79
C ASP A 619 -19.83 18.60 -1.65
N GLU A 620 -21.11 18.26 -1.74
CA GLU A 620 -22.12 19.04 -2.48
C GLU A 620 -22.30 20.44 -1.89
N ALA A 621 -22.33 20.56 -0.54
CA ALA A 621 -22.41 21.85 0.13
C ALA A 621 -21.16 22.72 -0.12
N MET A 622 -19.97 22.13 -0.03
CA MET A 622 -18.71 22.83 -0.33
C MET A 622 -18.64 23.30 -1.80
N MET A 623 -19.12 22.48 -2.72
CA MET A 623 -19.19 22.86 -4.13
C MET A 623 -20.16 24.03 -4.34
N LYS A 624 -21.31 24.07 -3.67
CA LYS A 624 -22.23 25.21 -3.70
C LYS A 624 -21.57 26.48 -3.19
N GLU A 625 -20.88 26.40 -2.06
CA GLU A 625 -20.13 27.53 -1.50
C GLU A 625 -19.05 28.06 -2.47
N GLU A 626 -18.32 27.14 -3.17
CA GLU A 626 -17.36 27.53 -4.19
C GLU A 626 -18.03 28.17 -5.42
N MET A 627 -19.17 27.64 -5.86
CA MET A 627 -19.95 28.20 -6.98
C MET A 627 -20.50 29.59 -6.67
N GLU A 628 -20.98 29.84 -5.45
CA GLU A 628 -21.48 31.17 -5.04
C GLU A 628 -20.41 32.24 -5.11
N LYS A 629 -19.15 31.87 -4.87
CA LYS A 629 -17.99 32.78 -4.94
C LYS A 629 -17.54 33.06 -6.39
N MET A 630 -18.03 32.32 -7.38
CA MET A 630 -17.67 32.53 -8.78
C MET A 630 -18.32 33.82 -9.31
N LYS A 631 -17.52 34.61 -10.03
CA LYS A 631 -17.99 35.86 -10.62
C LYS A 631 -18.85 35.65 -11.89
N ASP A 632 -18.63 34.52 -12.59
CA ASP A 632 -19.33 34.23 -13.84
C ASP A 632 -20.71 33.62 -13.58
N LYS A 633 -21.77 34.42 -13.83
CA LYS A 633 -23.16 34.03 -13.63
C LYS A 633 -23.62 32.91 -14.58
N LYS A 634 -23.05 32.82 -15.79
CA LYS A 634 -23.47 31.85 -16.84
C LYS A 634 -22.97 30.46 -16.50
N MET A 635 -21.75 30.35 -16.03
CA MET A 635 -21.20 29.09 -15.57
C MET A 635 -21.96 28.57 -14.35
N LYS A 636 -22.44 29.45 -13.45
CA LYS A 636 -23.31 29.07 -12.32
C LYS A 636 -24.59 28.37 -12.77
N THR A 637 -25.15 28.76 -13.91
CA THR A 637 -26.38 28.17 -14.45
C THR A 637 -26.17 26.79 -15.04
N MET A 638 -25.01 26.56 -15.67
CA MET A 638 -24.65 25.29 -16.32
C MET A 638 -24.31 24.18 -15.32
N TYR A 639 -23.70 24.52 -14.18
CA TYR A 639 -23.32 23.58 -13.13
C TYR A 639 -24.38 23.56 -12.01
N ASN A 640 -25.52 22.96 -12.30
CA ASN A 640 -26.55 22.74 -11.31
C ASN A 640 -26.02 21.83 -10.19
N GLN A 641 -25.96 22.34 -9.05
CA GLN A 641 -25.90 21.96 -7.64
C GLN A 641 -25.64 20.50 -7.21
N ASN A 642 -25.60 19.49 -8.07
CA ASN A 642 -25.41 18.10 -7.71
C ASN A 642 -24.12 17.54 -8.30
N LEU A 643 -23.29 16.89 -7.45
CA LEU A 643 -22.16 16.08 -7.87
C LEU A 643 -22.66 14.81 -8.55
N GLU A 644 -23.02 14.92 -9.82
CA GLU A 644 -23.46 13.78 -10.62
C GLU A 644 -22.53 13.51 -11.78
N LEU A 645 -22.18 12.24 -11.92
CA LEU A 645 -21.43 11.78 -13.08
C LEU A 645 -22.30 11.90 -14.33
N LYS A 646 -21.99 12.85 -15.20
CA LYS A 646 -22.77 13.15 -16.39
C LYS A 646 -22.69 12.04 -17.43
N GLN A 647 -23.77 11.90 -18.24
CA GLN A 647 -23.87 10.82 -19.22
C GLN A 647 -22.76 10.91 -20.28
N TYR A 648 -22.41 12.10 -20.76
CA TYR A 648 -21.36 12.30 -21.75
C TYR A 648 -19.96 11.89 -21.23
N VAL A 649 -19.73 11.93 -19.90
CA VAL A 649 -18.51 11.44 -19.26
C VAL A 649 -18.51 9.90 -19.22
N LYS A 650 -19.69 9.29 -18.98
CA LYS A 650 -19.83 7.82 -18.89
C LYS A 650 -19.64 7.13 -20.24
N SER A 651 -20.27 7.64 -21.27
CA SER A 651 -20.40 7.01 -22.58
C SER A 651 -19.66 7.74 -23.71
N GLY A 652 -19.22 8.98 -23.49
CA GLY A 652 -18.49 9.75 -24.50
C GLY A 652 -17.09 9.19 -24.76
N THR A 653 -16.59 9.44 -25.99
CA THR A 653 -15.16 9.28 -26.26
C THR A 653 -14.36 10.29 -25.45
N LEU A 654 -13.03 10.13 -25.32
CA LEU A 654 -12.20 11.14 -24.65
C LEU A 654 -12.35 12.50 -25.34
N TYR A 655 -12.40 12.51 -26.67
CA TYR A 655 -12.54 13.72 -27.47
C TYR A 655 -13.92 14.38 -27.29
N SER A 656 -15.02 13.64 -27.46
CA SER A 656 -16.36 14.19 -27.29
C SER A 656 -16.63 14.70 -25.88
N ALA A 657 -16.17 13.97 -24.88
CA ALA A 657 -16.31 14.40 -23.48
C ALA A 657 -15.58 15.73 -23.21
N ARG A 658 -14.38 15.91 -23.76
CA ARG A 658 -13.62 17.16 -23.65
C ARG A 658 -14.35 18.31 -24.32
N LYS A 659 -14.86 18.11 -25.52
CA LYS A 659 -15.57 19.16 -26.27
C LYS A 659 -16.86 19.59 -25.58
N THR A 660 -17.65 18.64 -25.10
CA THR A 660 -18.85 18.96 -24.30
C THR A 660 -18.48 19.74 -23.04
N TRP A 661 -17.42 19.32 -22.33
CA TRP A 661 -16.95 20.02 -21.14
C TRP A 661 -16.44 21.44 -21.43
N GLU A 662 -15.68 21.65 -22.53
CA GLU A 662 -15.22 22.97 -22.96
C GLU A 662 -16.39 23.94 -23.16
N VAL A 663 -17.47 23.48 -23.79
CA VAL A 663 -18.69 24.27 -23.98
C VAL A 663 -19.36 24.60 -22.65
N ARG A 664 -19.55 23.60 -21.79
CA ARG A 664 -20.22 23.75 -20.49
C ARG A 664 -19.42 24.64 -19.53
N SER A 665 -18.10 24.55 -19.55
CA SER A 665 -17.20 25.31 -18.67
C SER A 665 -16.82 26.69 -19.19
N TYR A 666 -17.31 27.09 -20.37
CA TYR A 666 -16.90 28.32 -21.06
C TYR A 666 -15.36 28.40 -21.30
N MET A 667 -14.76 27.23 -21.55
CA MET A 667 -13.32 27.09 -21.79
C MET A 667 -12.98 26.78 -23.24
N LEU A 668 -13.88 27.09 -24.18
CA LEU A 668 -13.59 26.98 -25.62
C LEU A 668 -12.37 27.83 -25.97
N ASP A 669 -11.58 27.31 -26.91
CA ASP A 669 -10.38 27.96 -27.40
C ASP A 669 -10.71 29.13 -28.36
N VAL A 670 -11.23 30.20 -27.80
CA VAL A 670 -11.63 31.40 -28.48
C VAL A 670 -10.88 32.62 -27.93
N ALA A 671 -10.62 33.62 -28.76
CA ALA A 671 -9.74 34.74 -28.43
C ALA A 671 -10.15 35.48 -27.14
N GLY A 672 -11.48 35.66 -26.94
CA GLY A 672 -12.00 36.32 -25.75
C GLY A 672 -11.78 35.57 -24.43
N ASN A 673 -11.63 34.23 -24.46
CA ASN A 673 -11.34 33.45 -23.26
C ASN A 673 -9.86 33.50 -22.86
N TYR A 674 -8.95 33.85 -23.78
CA TYR A 674 -7.49 33.84 -23.59
C TYR A 674 -6.85 35.22 -23.72
N ALA A 675 -7.63 36.27 -23.77
CA ALA A 675 -7.15 37.65 -23.96
C ALA A 675 -6.05 38.10 -22.96
N GLY A 676 -6.04 37.56 -21.74
CA GLY A 676 -5.02 37.84 -20.73
C GLY A 676 -3.76 36.97 -20.83
N LEU A 677 -3.71 35.98 -21.71
CA LEU A 677 -2.65 34.96 -21.77
C LEU A 677 -1.73 35.09 -22.97
N LYS A 678 -1.86 36.15 -23.76
CA LYS A 678 -1.08 36.42 -25.01
C LYS A 678 -1.13 35.24 -26.01
N LYS A 679 -2.18 34.43 -25.98
CA LYS A 679 -2.36 33.30 -26.91
C LYS A 679 -2.87 33.78 -28.27
N TYR A 680 -3.61 34.89 -28.29
CA TYR A 680 -4.13 35.53 -29.47
C TYR A 680 -3.66 36.99 -29.50
N GLU A 681 -3.27 37.50 -30.64
CA GLU A 681 -2.87 38.89 -30.82
C GLU A 681 -4.04 39.84 -30.66
N ASN A 682 -5.24 39.42 -31.13
CA ASN A 682 -6.47 40.16 -31.01
C ASN A 682 -7.56 39.35 -30.34
N TRP A 683 -8.35 39.99 -29.48
CA TRP A 683 -9.50 39.40 -28.80
C TRP A 683 -10.84 39.63 -29.54
N GLU A 684 -10.83 40.39 -30.66
CA GLU A 684 -12.00 40.68 -31.48
C GLU A 684 -12.35 39.52 -32.39
N CYS A 685 -13.66 39.32 -32.63
CA CYS A 685 -14.15 38.30 -33.56
C CYS A 685 -13.74 38.67 -35.00
N GLN A 686 -13.03 37.79 -35.67
CA GLN A 686 -12.60 37.98 -37.06
C GLN A 686 -13.63 37.44 -38.08
N ALA A 687 -14.62 36.69 -37.66
CA ALA A 687 -15.68 36.15 -38.51
C ALA A 687 -16.76 37.19 -38.86
N CYS A 688 -16.83 38.29 -38.16
CA CYS A 688 -17.79 39.37 -38.43
C CYS A 688 -17.12 40.75 -38.37
N THR A 689 -17.82 41.77 -38.87
CA THR A 689 -17.36 43.16 -38.94
C THR A 689 -17.61 43.98 -37.67
N GLN A 690 -18.17 43.37 -36.62
CA GLN A 690 -18.69 44.10 -35.43
C GLN A 690 -17.60 44.52 -34.42
N LYS A 691 -16.37 44.08 -34.57
CA LYS A 691 -15.25 44.38 -33.65
C LYS A 691 -15.60 44.10 -32.15
N VAL A 692 -16.32 43.03 -31.89
CA VAL A 692 -16.72 42.63 -30.54
C VAL A 692 -15.83 41.50 -30.04
N ARG A 693 -15.77 41.39 -28.72
CA ARG A 693 -15.02 40.32 -28.09
C ARG A 693 -15.52 38.96 -28.56
N GLU A 694 -14.59 38.10 -29.00
CA GLU A 694 -14.89 36.74 -29.39
C GLU A 694 -15.01 35.83 -28.15
N ASP A 695 -16.23 35.64 -27.67
CA ASP A 695 -16.57 34.69 -26.64
C ASP A 695 -17.72 33.77 -27.11
N GLN A 696 -18.04 32.76 -26.33
CA GLN A 696 -19.07 31.79 -26.69
C GLN A 696 -20.44 32.44 -26.93
N ASP A 697 -20.77 33.49 -26.18
CA ASP A 697 -22.06 34.19 -26.34
C ASP A 697 -22.14 34.99 -27.64
N HIS A 698 -21.02 35.60 -28.01
CA HIS A 698 -20.95 36.29 -29.31
C HIS A 698 -21.05 35.26 -30.45
N LEU A 699 -20.32 34.12 -30.36
CA LEU A 699 -20.34 33.10 -31.41
C LEU A 699 -21.74 32.53 -31.66
N THR A 700 -22.58 32.40 -30.64
CA THR A 700 -23.99 31.99 -30.82
C THR A 700 -24.87 33.03 -31.53
N LYS A 701 -24.38 34.24 -31.72
CA LYS A 701 -25.11 35.37 -32.33
C LYS A 701 -24.36 35.97 -33.54
N CYS A 702 -23.15 35.55 -33.81
CA CYS A 702 -22.28 36.09 -34.81
C CYS A 702 -22.81 35.88 -36.22
N ALA A 703 -22.88 36.93 -37.02
CA ALA A 703 -23.30 36.84 -38.42
C ALA A 703 -22.42 35.94 -39.29
N GLY A 704 -21.13 35.82 -38.97
CA GLY A 704 -20.18 34.97 -39.66
C GLY A 704 -20.47 33.45 -39.52
N TYR A 705 -21.39 33.08 -38.63
CA TYR A 705 -21.79 31.67 -38.36
C TYR A 705 -23.31 31.47 -38.47
N GLU A 706 -24.02 32.36 -39.16
CA GLU A 706 -25.47 32.32 -39.30
C GLU A 706 -25.97 31.03 -39.98
N ASP A 707 -25.27 30.57 -41.01
CA ASP A 707 -25.54 29.32 -41.70
C ASP A 707 -25.39 28.09 -40.79
N LEU A 708 -24.38 28.06 -39.94
CA LEU A 708 -24.21 26.95 -38.95
C LEU A 708 -25.28 26.96 -37.86
N ARG A 709 -25.84 28.11 -37.57
CA ARG A 709 -26.87 28.32 -36.55
C ARG A 709 -28.26 27.95 -37.05
N ALA A 710 -28.53 28.13 -38.34
CA ALA A 710 -29.85 27.90 -38.94
C ALA A 710 -30.32 26.45 -38.75
N ASP A 711 -29.38 25.49 -38.67
CA ASP A 711 -29.65 24.05 -38.58
C ASP A 711 -29.53 23.51 -37.14
N ALA A 712 -29.41 24.36 -36.09
CA ALA A 712 -29.14 23.92 -34.72
C ALA A 712 -30.07 24.55 -33.69
N ASP A 713 -30.69 23.72 -32.84
CA ASP A 713 -31.37 24.17 -31.61
C ASP A 713 -30.33 24.44 -30.52
N LEU A 714 -29.93 25.72 -30.38
CA LEU A 714 -28.97 26.13 -29.39
C LEU A 714 -29.47 26.02 -27.92
N GLY A 715 -30.74 25.72 -27.72
CA GLY A 715 -31.32 25.36 -26.43
C GLY A 715 -31.05 23.88 -26.04
N ASN A 716 -30.73 23.05 -27.03
CA ASN A 716 -30.40 21.64 -26.87
C ASN A 716 -28.85 21.47 -26.69
N GLU A 717 -28.42 20.97 -25.54
CA GLU A 717 -26.98 20.87 -25.23
C GLU A 717 -26.18 20.04 -26.28
N PRO A 718 -26.60 18.88 -26.74
CA PRO A 718 -25.92 18.16 -27.82
C PRO A 718 -25.76 18.96 -29.12
N GLU A 719 -26.80 19.67 -29.55
CA GLU A 719 -26.76 20.49 -30.78
C GLU A 719 -25.91 21.74 -30.61
N LEU A 720 -25.93 22.33 -29.41
CA LEU A 720 -25.03 23.44 -29.05
C LEU A 720 -23.56 23.01 -29.12
N VAL A 721 -23.22 21.81 -28.61
CA VAL A 721 -21.86 21.26 -28.67
C VAL A 721 -21.44 21.01 -30.13
N GLU A 722 -22.34 20.47 -30.96
CA GLU A 722 -22.07 20.25 -32.38
C GLU A 722 -21.90 21.57 -33.13
N PHE A 723 -22.76 22.56 -32.87
CA PHE A 723 -22.60 23.90 -33.39
C PHE A 723 -21.20 24.47 -33.12
N PHE A 724 -20.76 24.45 -31.85
CA PHE A 724 -19.43 24.94 -31.50
C PHE A 724 -18.31 24.11 -32.13
N ALA A 725 -18.47 22.79 -32.30
CA ALA A 725 -17.48 21.98 -33.01
C ALA A 725 -17.31 22.46 -34.46
N ARG A 726 -18.41 22.68 -35.16
CA ARG A 726 -18.43 23.20 -36.56
C ARG A 726 -17.83 24.62 -36.64
N VAL A 727 -18.15 25.49 -35.68
CA VAL A 727 -17.52 26.83 -35.56
C VAL A 727 -16.02 26.71 -35.40
N MET A 728 -15.53 25.85 -34.51
CA MET A 728 -14.10 25.67 -34.25
C MET A 728 -13.37 25.09 -35.49
N ASP A 729 -14.00 24.23 -36.26
CA ASP A 729 -13.40 23.71 -37.50
C ASP A 729 -13.34 24.79 -38.56
N ARG A 730 -14.37 25.60 -38.74
CA ARG A 730 -14.34 26.77 -39.65
C ARG A 730 -13.26 27.78 -39.27
N ARG A 731 -13.08 28.03 -37.94
CA ARG A 731 -12.00 28.90 -37.45
C ARG A 731 -10.59 28.40 -37.87
N LYS A 732 -10.36 27.07 -37.83
CA LYS A 732 -9.07 26.50 -38.31
C LYS A 732 -8.84 26.75 -39.81
N GLU A 733 -9.89 26.67 -40.62
CA GLU A 733 -9.83 26.94 -42.05
C GLU A 733 -9.52 28.41 -42.36
N MET A 734 -10.00 29.33 -41.51
CA MET A 734 -9.75 30.77 -41.61
C MET A 734 -8.33 31.18 -41.17
N LYS A 735 -7.48 30.20 -40.73
CA LYS A 735 -6.11 30.46 -40.24
C LYS A 735 -6.07 31.60 -39.20
N TRP A 736 -6.83 31.44 -38.13
CA TRP A 736 -6.76 32.33 -36.98
C TRP A 736 -5.39 32.18 -36.30
N ASP A 737 -4.56 33.21 -36.43
CA ASP A 737 -3.24 33.33 -35.76
C ASP A 737 -3.39 33.80 -34.32
#